data_7a9a6652388f316bffef46b2dafb89a8
#
_entry.id   7a9a6652388f316bffef46b2dafb89a8
#
_cell.length_a   1.000
_cell.length_b   1.000
_cell.length_c   1.000
_cell.angle_alpha   90.00
_cell.angle_beta   90.00
_cell.angle_gamma   90.00
#
_symmetry.space_group_name_H-M   'P 1'
#
loop_
_entity.id
_entity.type
_entity.pdbx_description
1 polymer ?
#
loop_
_entity_poly.entity_id
_entity_poly.type
_entity_poly.pdbx_seq_one_letter_code
_entity_poly.pdbx_strand_id
1 'polypeptide(L)'
;MRTCPQCQNPYEDAHKFCPSCGFPVSKVATQTDDPLIGRTLPGGYVILDLVGIGGMGRVYRAEQTNLGRTVAVKIIHPHLVGEENAAARFITEARAASRLNHPNSVAVIDFGKTEDGQLYLVMEFLRGKDLARVQYEEGPLSFRRIVSILRQVLAALSEAHHLEIIHRDLKPENIILEPVRTGGDFVKVVDFGLAKMREGAGPNITSPGIVCGTPEYMSPEQGRGDPLDPRSDLYAVGVIFYQLLTGRLPFEAESPTQVVLMHITEPPPDPRAAAPERVIPSLLADVCLMALAKEPPHRFANADEFGEALADALTQIESTVPKAAPAASTLKCPKCGANNVTTQKFCGECGATLIVAAAALPVDGTALAATLSPPNSESAPPPVSNLVSVESGTGRRQVIVDRDRAQFPLEFVGRDDDLLWLDDRLVDAKSSLVGARIVGDVGMGKTRLLREFLEKVTGTGHIVVEVRPDPGWAEVGYFAVRHCIMKLADLPKGGGVAKDWIAAGAEARRGLADIFEHPNRGQLSTDELRFAVAEALRWAIVRASERAKGHTVVVAVDDLHAIDGASRTAFADAVGEPPLVSSVLVVTYPPGHDPGWPASIASARVLMGLAPGLVSRLLAGTSRPSSSIGGRGIAPLYVDQLLRFSREQGGRAPTRLADLIALRVERLPPDARRVLQAIAVYGDNADDLMVHKLVTEGTNVDEATETLLEAGMIEKPKGEKGYRSTHPLIRDVVLATIPAAVRRGLHARCAEIGEENGMPLEARALHEYSAQNTFQALILLEQVASRATGRGDLGGSIASLRRGLDLARRELFRGELDDPMRAVLIFARKLGETLTTAGQFTDAEGVLREALDMAGPSGSDRARVLGALAQVSAIRDRNDEAHRYLLEALELAFASGAHELLHSLEDLKKSIAV
;
A
#
# COMPACT_ATOMS: atom_id res chain seq x y z
N MET A 1 -7.83 42.85 3.30
CA MET A 1 -9.29 42.75 3.48
C MET A 1 -9.70 41.33 3.12
N ARG A 2 -10.44 40.70 3.98
CA ARG A 2 -10.97 39.34 3.77
C ARG A 2 -12.46 39.39 3.50
N THR A 3 -13.03 38.39 2.95
CA THR A 3 -14.46 38.27 2.67
C THR A 3 -15.13 37.39 3.72
N CYS A 4 -16.20 37.86 4.31
CA CYS A 4 -16.95 37.11 5.32
C CYS A 4 -17.56 35.85 4.70
N PRO A 5 -17.31 34.64 5.25
CA PRO A 5 -17.84 33.41 4.66
C PRO A 5 -19.36 33.30 4.72
N GLN A 6 -20.04 34.04 5.61
CA GLN A 6 -21.49 33.99 5.74
C GLN A 6 -22.22 34.97 4.82
N CYS A 7 -21.75 36.23 4.69
CA CYS A 7 -22.46 37.27 3.95
C CYS A 7 -21.67 37.85 2.77
N GLN A 8 -20.47 37.32 2.50
CA GLN A 8 -19.55 37.73 1.43
C GLN A 8 -19.12 39.21 1.43
N ASN A 9 -19.42 39.96 2.49
CA ASN A 9 -18.96 41.34 2.64
C ASN A 9 -17.49 41.39 3.09
N PRO A 10 -16.69 42.33 2.59
CA PRO A 10 -15.29 42.48 2.97
C PRO A 10 -15.16 42.95 4.43
N TYR A 11 -14.16 42.48 5.15
CA TYR A 11 -13.80 42.91 6.51
C TYR A 11 -12.28 42.99 6.69
N GLU A 12 -11.83 43.72 7.70
CA GLU A 12 -10.42 43.88 8.03
C GLU A 12 -9.94 42.73 8.95
N ASP A 13 -8.67 42.35 8.84
CA ASP A 13 -8.06 41.21 9.58
C ASP A 13 -8.11 41.41 11.11
N ALA A 14 -8.29 42.64 11.59
CA ALA A 14 -8.40 42.93 13.01
C ALA A 14 -9.79 42.61 13.61
N HIS A 15 -10.79 42.36 12.79
CA HIS A 15 -12.15 42.10 13.27
C HIS A 15 -12.30 40.67 13.80
N LYS A 16 -12.88 40.50 14.99
CA LYS A 16 -13.26 39.20 15.57
C LYS A 16 -14.63 38.72 15.07
N PHE A 17 -15.46 39.60 14.62
CA PHE A 17 -16.79 39.35 14.10
C PHE A 17 -16.98 40.18 12.80
N CYS A 18 -17.71 39.62 11.84
CA CYS A 18 -18.05 40.36 10.63
C CYS A 18 -18.90 41.60 10.95
N PRO A 19 -18.51 42.81 10.48
CA PRO A 19 -19.26 44.03 10.77
C PRO A 19 -20.66 44.05 10.18
N SER A 20 -20.90 43.26 9.12
CA SER A 20 -22.17 43.24 8.39
C SER A 20 -23.19 42.23 8.89
N CYS A 21 -22.76 41.05 9.33
CA CYS A 21 -23.66 39.95 9.74
C CYS A 21 -23.39 39.35 11.12
N GLY A 22 -22.37 39.83 11.84
CA GLY A 22 -22.03 39.34 13.17
C GLY A 22 -21.35 37.95 13.21
N PHE A 23 -20.99 37.35 12.08
CA PHE A 23 -20.32 36.04 12.04
C PHE A 23 -18.95 36.11 12.73
N PRO A 24 -18.60 35.14 13.61
CA PRO A 24 -17.32 35.13 14.33
C PRO A 24 -16.16 34.72 13.42
N VAL A 25 -15.60 35.69 12.70
CA VAL A 25 -14.51 35.51 11.73
C VAL A 25 -13.20 35.08 12.39
N SER A 26 -13.06 35.26 13.70
CA SER A 26 -11.91 34.75 14.48
C SER A 26 -11.86 33.22 14.61
N LYS A 27 -12.97 32.54 14.33
CA LYS A 27 -13.02 31.05 14.32
C LYS A 27 -12.48 30.43 13.04
N VAL A 28 -12.36 31.21 11.95
CA VAL A 28 -11.80 30.72 10.69
C VAL A 28 -10.27 30.73 10.78
N ALA A 29 -9.62 29.61 10.51
CA ALA A 29 -8.17 29.51 10.54
C ALA A 29 -7.51 30.53 9.59
N THR A 30 -6.52 31.26 10.10
CA THR A 30 -5.98 32.45 9.46
C THR A 30 -4.97 32.20 8.34
N GLN A 31 -4.55 30.94 8.11
CA GLN A 31 -3.58 30.58 7.05
C GLN A 31 -3.68 29.09 6.71
N THR A 32 -4.50 28.74 5.71
CA THR A 32 -4.35 27.47 4.98
C THR A 32 -4.75 27.75 3.54
N ASP A 33 -3.91 27.30 2.58
CA ASP A 33 -4.23 27.34 1.15
C ASP A 33 -5.25 26.28 0.72
N ASP A 34 -5.97 25.68 1.67
CA ASP A 34 -7.07 24.78 1.34
C ASP A 34 -8.26 25.62 0.86
N PRO A 35 -8.64 25.51 -0.43
CA PRO A 35 -9.67 26.36 -1.02
C PRO A 35 -11.07 26.16 -0.42
N LEU A 36 -11.23 25.15 0.43
CA LEU A 36 -12.49 24.85 1.10
C LEU A 36 -12.60 25.55 2.46
N ILE A 37 -11.49 25.94 3.08
CA ILE A 37 -11.51 26.64 4.37
C ILE A 37 -12.06 28.06 4.18
N GLY A 38 -13.04 28.42 5.00
CA GLY A 38 -13.79 29.66 4.88
C GLY A 38 -14.96 29.60 3.89
N ARG A 39 -15.10 28.51 3.12
CA ARG A 39 -16.21 28.31 2.19
C ARG A 39 -17.47 27.89 2.93
N THR A 40 -18.62 28.35 2.47
CA THR A 40 -19.93 27.95 2.97
C THR A 40 -20.52 26.89 2.05
N LEU A 41 -20.83 25.72 2.58
CA LEU A 41 -21.52 24.65 1.84
C LEU A 41 -23.05 24.86 1.90
N PRO A 42 -23.82 24.26 0.97
CA PRO A 42 -25.28 24.23 1.05
C PRO A 42 -25.74 23.76 2.45
N GLY A 43 -26.81 24.34 2.99
CA GLY A 43 -27.25 24.10 4.37
C GLY A 43 -26.59 24.98 5.45
N GLY A 44 -25.70 25.92 5.05
CA GLY A 44 -25.09 26.90 5.94
C GLY A 44 -23.93 26.36 6.79
N TYR A 45 -23.15 25.46 6.26
CA TYR A 45 -21.96 24.88 6.92
C TYR A 45 -20.70 25.61 6.49
N VAL A 46 -20.13 26.44 7.36
CA VAL A 46 -18.87 27.16 7.11
C VAL A 46 -17.70 26.29 7.53
N ILE A 47 -16.84 25.94 6.60
CA ILE A 47 -15.63 25.16 6.84
C ILE A 47 -14.62 26.00 7.65
N LEU A 48 -14.17 25.49 8.80
CA LEU A 48 -13.27 26.21 9.71
C LEU A 48 -11.82 25.76 9.54
N ASP A 49 -11.57 24.47 9.65
CA ASP A 49 -10.24 23.86 9.51
C ASP A 49 -10.34 22.38 9.12
N LEU A 50 -9.21 21.83 8.65
CA LEU A 50 -9.07 20.43 8.31
C LEU A 50 -8.76 19.62 9.58
N VAL A 51 -9.57 18.59 9.85
CA VAL A 51 -9.40 17.66 10.98
C VAL A 51 -8.55 16.46 10.59
N GLY A 52 -8.78 15.90 9.39
CA GLY A 52 -8.06 14.73 8.92
C GLY A 52 -8.31 14.42 7.45
N ILE A 53 -7.41 13.62 6.88
CA ILE A 53 -7.49 13.11 5.50
C ILE A 53 -7.55 11.59 5.59
N GLY A 54 -8.54 10.99 4.98
CA GLY A 54 -8.70 9.53 4.89
C GLY A 54 -8.82 9.04 3.45
N GLY A 55 -8.82 7.73 3.28
CA GLY A 55 -8.91 7.12 1.95
C GLY A 55 -10.20 7.39 1.17
N MET A 56 -11.26 7.87 1.85
CA MET A 56 -12.55 8.21 1.21
C MET A 56 -12.76 9.71 1.02
N GLY A 57 -12.00 10.56 1.72
CA GLY A 57 -12.21 11.99 1.68
C GLY A 57 -11.49 12.75 2.77
N ARG A 58 -11.78 14.03 2.84
CA ARG A 58 -11.26 14.94 3.85
C ARG A 58 -12.33 15.26 4.87
N VAL A 59 -11.98 15.27 6.14
CA VAL A 59 -12.87 15.62 7.24
C VAL A 59 -12.50 17.01 7.76
N TYR A 60 -13.45 17.90 7.73
CA TYR A 60 -13.31 19.27 8.19
C TYR A 60 -14.14 19.52 9.44
N ARG A 61 -13.65 20.35 10.32
CA ARG A 61 -14.48 20.99 11.32
C ARG A 61 -15.21 22.16 10.67
N ALA A 62 -16.51 22.25 10.86
CA ALA A 62 -17.34 23.31 10.33
C ALA A 62 -18.28 23.87 11.38
N GLU A 63 -18.81 25.06 11.15
CA GLU A 63 -19.87 25.65 11.95
C GLU A 63 -21.16 25.70 11.15
N GLN A 64 -22.23 25.10 11.69
CA GLN A 64 -23.57 25.27 11.16
C GLN A 64 -24.10 26.62 11.62
N THR A 65 -24.09 27.62 10.71
CA THR A 65 -24.36 29.03 11.05
C THR A 65 -25.74 29.26 11.61
N ASN A 66 -26.76 28.53 11.13
CA ASN A 66 -28.15 28.68 11.58
C ASN A 66 -28.38 28.24 13.03
N LEU A 67 -27.54 27.33 13.56
CA LEU A 67 -27.68 26.76 14.90
C LEU A 67 -26.50 27.08 15.81
N GLY A 68 -25.42 27.66 15.28
CA GLY A 68 -24.20 28.00 16.02
C GLY A 68 -23.47 26.79 16.60
N ARG A 69 -23.68 25.60 16.04
CA ARG A 69 -23.05 24.36 16.51
C ARG A 69 -21.89 23.93 15.64
N THR A 70 -20.87 23.31 16.26
CA THR A 70 -19.75 22.71 15.55
C THR A 70 -20.17 21.34 15.02
N VAL A 71 -19.82 21.04 13.76
CA VAL A 71 -20.07 19.77 13.06
C VAL A 71 -18.80 19.30 12.37
N ALA A 72 -18.72 18.03 12.03
CA ALA A 72 -17.73 17.48 11.14
C ALA A 72 -18.31 17.35 9.74
N VAL A 73 -17.56 17.79 8.73
CA VAL A 73 -17.95 17.68 7.32
C VAL A 73 -16.93 16.83 6.59
N LYS A 74 -17.35 15.68 6.10
CA LYS A 74 -16.53 14.78 5.28
C LYS A 74 -16.81 15.05 3.81
N ILE A 75 -15.82 15.55 3.09
CA ILE A 75 -15.88 15.78 1.64
C ILE A 75 -15.25 14.60 0.93
N ILE A 76 -16.05 13.95 0.08
CA ILE A 76 -15.65 12.72 -0.60
C ILE A 76 -14.69 13.03 -1.74
N HIS A 77 -13.65 12.22 -1.89
CA HIS A 77 -12.69 12.41 -2.98
C HIS A 77 -13.35 12.28 -4.35
N PRO A 78 -13.09 13.19 -5.31
CA PRO A 78 -13.69 13.18 -6.64
C PRO A 78 -13.52 11.86 -7.40
N HIS A 79 -12.42 11.16 -7.20
CA HIS A 79 -12.15 9.88 -7.88
C HIS A 79 -13.09 8.75 -7.45
N LEU A 80 -13.75 8.85 -6.30
CA LEU A 80 -14.76 7.88 -5.84
C LEU A 80 -16.15 8.15 -6.42
N VAL A 81 -16.34 9.30 -7.06
CA VAL A 81 -17.64 9.78 -7.58
C VAL A 81 -17.72 9.65 -9.12
N GLY A 82 -16.64 9.21 -9.78
CA GLY A 82 -16.49 9.23 -11.24
C GLY A 82 -17.35 8.23 -12.03
N GLU A 83 -18.14 7.37 -11.39
CA GLU A 83 -19.12 6.50 -12.05
C GLU A 83 -20.52 7.15 -12.04
N GLU A 84 -21.26 7.04 -13.13
CA GLU A 84 -22.63 7.63 -13.27
C GLU A 84 -23.57 7.29 -12.10
N ASN A 85 -23.36 6.14 -11.45
CA ASN A 85 -24.17 5.66 -10.34
C ASN A 85 -23.57 5.90 -8.94
N ALA A 86 -22.34 6.42 -8.83
CA ALA A 86 -21.68 6.58 -7.54
C ALA A 86 -22.35 7.63 -6.64
N ALA A 87 -22.82 8.72 -7.23
CA ALA A 87 -23.58 9.74 -6.50
C ALA A 87 -24.92 9.21 -5.98
N ALA A 88 -25.64 8.40 -6.78
CA ALA A 88 -26.90 7.77 -6.36
C ALA A 88 -26.65 6.74 -5.23
N ARG A 89 -25.59 5.96 -5.32
CA ARG A 89 -25.16 5.02 -4.24
C ARG A 89 -24.83 5.78 -2.97
N PHE A 90 -24.02 6.85 -3.05
CA PHE A 90 -23.70 7.69 -1.88
C PHE A 90 -24.96 8.20 -1.18
N ILE A 91 -25.93 8.77 -1.93
CA ILE A 91 -27.17 9.27 -1.37
C ILE A 91 -27.97 8.16 -0.67
N THR A 92 -27.96 6.95 -1.25
CA THR A 92 -28.64 5.78 -0.67
C THR A 92 -27.97 5.35 0.62
N GLU A 93 -26.65 5.22 0.66
CA GLU A 93 -25.88 4.82 1.83
C GLU A 93 -25.92 5.90 2.93
N ALA A 94 -25.81 7.19 2.56
CA ALA A 94 -25.96 8.30 3.51
C ALA A 94 -27.35 8.32 4.15
N ARG A 95 -28.42 8.05 3.39
CA ARG A 95 -29.79 7.89 3.91
C ARG A 95 -29.92 6.69 4.84
N ALA A 96 -29.28 5.56 4.53
CA ALA A 96 -29.27 4.39 5.41
C ALA A 96 -28.55 4.73 6.72
N ALA A 97 -27.34 5.30 6.65
CA ALA A 97 -26.56 5.73 7.81
C ALA A 97 -27.28 6.78 8.68
N SER A 98 -28.07 7.68 8.07
CA SER A 98 -28.83 8.70 8.82
C SER A 98 -30.01 8.12 9.64
N ARG A 99 -30.43 6.89 9.37
CA ARG A 99 -31.45 6.19 10.17
C ARG A 99 -30.87 5.56 11.44
N LEU A 100 -29.56 5.34 11.47
CA LEU A 100 -28.88 4.75 12.61
C LEU A 100 -28.79 5.78 13.74
N ASN A 101 -29.61 5.59 14.77
CA ASN A 101 -29.66 6.48 15.93
C ASN A 101 -29.32 5.70 17.20
N HIS A 102 -28.02 5.60 17.50
CA HIS A 102 -27.51 4.90 18.66
C HIS A 102 -26.45 5.76 19.37
N PRO A 103 -26.38 5.81 20.72
CA PRO A 103 -25.41 6.62 21.44
C PRO A 103 -23.95 6.32 21.04
N ASN A 104 -23.63 5.07 20.70
CA ASN A 104 -22.28 4.65 20.29
C ASN A 104 -22.06 4.68 18.76
N SER A 105 -22.98 5.20 17.97
CA SER A 105 -22.79 5.51 16.56
C SER A 105 -22.63 7.02 16.35
N VAL A 106 -21.85 7.44 15.36
CA VAL A 106 -21.80 8.85 14.95
C VAL A 106 -23.14 9.24 14.30
N ALA A 107 -23.71 10.37 14.73
CA ALA A 107 -24.95 10.88 14.17
C ALA A 107 -24.67 11.58 12.83
N VAL A 108 -25.28 11.09 11.75
CA VAL A 108 -25.30 11.78 10.44
C VAL A 108 -26.39 12.86 10.50
N ILE A 109 -25.97 14.10 10.26
CA ILE A 109 -26.85 15.28 10.37
C ILE A 109 -27.42 15.67 9.01
N ASP A 110 -26.58 15.63 7.97
CA ASP A 110 -26.95 16.09 6.63
C ASP A 110 -26.00 15.49 5.60
N PHE A 111 -26.37 15.51 4.34
CA PHE A 111 -25.52 15.14 3.21
C PHE A 111 -25.96 15.90 1.97
N GLY A 112 -25.04 16.12 1.04
CA GLY A 112 -25.35 16.87 -0.15
C GLY A 112 -24.25 16.86 -1.20
N LYS A 113 -24.43 17.77 -2.16
CA LYS A 113 -23.51 18.03 -3.25
C LYS A 113 -23.18 19.52 -3.28
N THR A 114 -21.90 19.86 -3.41
CA THR A 114 -21.43 21.23 -3.59
C THR A 114 -21.75 21.74 -5.00
N GLU A 115 -21.64 23.06 -5.25
CA GLU A 115 -21.88 23.65 -6.56
C GLU A 115 -20.94 23.12 -7.65
N ASP A 116 -19.70 22.79 -7.27
CA ASP A 116 -18.68 22.15 -8.13
C ASP A 116 -18.78 20.63 -8.20
N GLY A 117 -19.86 20.07 -7.65
CA GLY A 117 -20.23 18.67 -7.84
C GLY A 117 -19.63 17.69 -6.84
N GLN A 118 -18.88 18.14 -5.82
CA GLN A 118 -18.35 17.26 -4.78
C GLN A 118 -19.42 16.81 -3.79
N LEU A 119 -19.37 15.55 -3.38
CA LEU A 119 -20.27 14.99 -2.37
C LEU A 119 -19.73 15.28 -0.96
N TYR A 120 -20.63 15.64 -0.05
CA TYR A 120 -20.27 15.83 1.36
C TYR A 120 -21.27 15.18 2.30
N LEU A 121 -20.76 14.77 3.47
CA LEU A 121 -21.51 14.22 4.58
C LEU A 121 -21.26 15.08 5.82
N VAL A 122 -22.32 15.52 6.49
CA VAL A 122 -22.24 16.29 7.73
C VAL A 122 -22.60 15.39 8.90
N MET A 123 -21.76 15.37 9.93
CA MET A 123 -21.92 14.55 11.11
C MET A 123 -21.61 15.32 12.39
N GLU A 124 -21.95 14.76 13.53
CA GLU A 124 -21.55 15.33 14.83
C GLU A 124 -20.02 15.43 14.93
N PHE A 125 -19.54 16.49 15.56
CA PHE A 125 -18.11 16.69 15.77
C PHE A 125 -17.67 16.01 17.08
N LEU A 126 -16.82 14.98 16.94
CA LEU A 126 -16.28 14.20 18.06
C LEU A 126 -14.99 14.82 18.59
N ARG A 127 -14.81 14.82 19.92
CA ARG A 127 -13.64 15.41 20.61
C ARG A 127 -12.67 14.36 21.17
N GLY A 128 -12.87 13.11 20.79
CA GLY A 128 -12.08 11.96 21.22
C GLY A 128 -10.82 11.71 20.37
N LYS A 129 -10.16 10.62 20.71
CA LYS A 129 -9.07 10.02 19.91
C LYS A 129 -9.55 8.69 19.34
N ASP A 130 -9.07 8.32 18.16
CA ASP A 130 -9.31 6.99 17.64
C ASP A 130 -8.60 5.90 18.46
N LEU A 131 -9.14 4.69 18.45
CA LEU A 131 -8.63 3.57 19.24
C LEU A 131 -7.20 3.17 18.86
N ALA A 132 -6.81 3.29 17.58
CA ALA A 132 -5.44 3.03 17.13
C ALA A 132 -4.46 3.99 17.80
N ARG A 133 -4.83 5.27 17.88
CA ARG A 133 -4.04 6.30 18.55
C ARG A 133 -3.97 6.07 20.07
N VAL A 134 -5.08 5.71 20.71
CA VAL A 134 -5.12 5.41 22.14
C VAL A 134 -4.22 4.21 22.45
N GLN A 135 -4.31 3.14 21.66
CA GLN A 135 -3.45 1.96 21.80
C GLN A 135 -1.96 2.31 21.62
N TYR A 136 -1.64 3.21 20.70
CA TYR A 136 -0.28 3.65 20.45
C TYR A 136 0.26 4.54 21.60
N GLU A 137 -0.53 5.50 22.10
CA GLU A 137 -0.10 6.46 23.11
C GLU A 137 -0.05 5.87 24.53
N GLU A 138 -1.00 5.00 24.87
CA GLU A 138 -1.17 4.46 26.22
C GLU A 138 -0.57 3.06 26.40
N GLY A 139 -0.28 2.37 25.26
CA GLY A 139 0.22 0.99 25.31
C GLY A 139 -0.89 -0.02 25.64
N PRO A 140 -0.55 -1.15 26.28
CA PRO A 140 -1.48 -2.23 26.52
C PRO A 140 -2.62 -1.83 27.46
N LEU A 141 -3.87 -1.88 26.98
CA LEU A 141 -5.06 -1.57 27.77
C LEU A 141 -5.39 -2.71 28.76
N SER A 142 -6.02 -2.37 29.90
CA SER A 142 -6.53 -3.39 30.82
C SER A 142 -7.68 -4.20 30.20
N PHE A 143 -7.80 -5.48 30.56
CA PHE A 143 -8.85 -6.34 30.02
C PHE A 143 -10.26 -5.81 30.29
N ARG A 144 -10.49 -5.20 31.46
CA ARG A 144 -11.76 -4.53 31.79
C ARG A 144 -12.06 -3.37 30.83
N ARG A 145 -11.05 -2.55 30.46
CA ARG A 145 -11.22 -1.44 29.52
C ARG A 145 -11.45 -1.95 28.10
N ILE A 146 -10.74 -3.00 27.68
CA ILE A 146 -10.94 -3.66 26.38
C ILE A 146 -12.38 -4.15 26.25
N VAL A 147 -12.86 -4.92 27.22
CA VAL A 147 -14.25 -5.44 27.21
C VAL A 147 -15.27 -4.30 27.22
N SER A 148 -15.03 -3.23 28.01
CA SER A 148 -15.93 -2.06 28.05
C SER A 148 -16.02 -1.35 26.70
N ILE A 149 -14.90 -1.18 26.00
CA ILE A 149 -14.86 -0.57 24.65
C ILE A 149 -15.60 -1.45 23.65
N LEU A 150 -15.24 -2.74 23.58
CA LEU A 150 -15.80 -3.65 22.58
C LEU A 150 -17.31 -3.87 22.77
N ARG A 151 -17.81 -3.91 24.01
CA ARG A 151 -19.25 -3.98 24.25
C ARG A 151 -20.01 -2.78 23.70
N GLN A 152 -19.44 -1.58 23.79
CA GLN A 152 -20.04 -0.38 23.20
C GLN A 152 -20.00 -0.40 21.66
N VAL A 153 -18.91 -0.91 21.07
CA VAL A 153 -18.83 -1.14 19.61
C VAL A 153 -19.90 -2.12 19.17
N LEU A 154 -20.01 -3.27 19.87
CA LEU A 154 -21.01 -4.31 19.56
C LEU A 154 -22.45 -3.81 19.71
N ALA A 155 -22.73 -2.94 20.71
CA ALA A 155 -24.04 -2.32 20.84
C ALA A 155 -24.40 -1.43 19.64
N ALA A 156 -23.45 -0.66 19.11
CA ALA A 156 -23.66 0.13 17.88
C ALA A 156 -23.87 -0.77 16.64
N LEU A 157 -23.13 -1.88 16.55
CA LEU A 157 -23.27 -2.84 15.47
C LEU A 157 -24.62 -3.58 15.55
N SER A 158 -25.09 -3.96 16.75
CA SER A 158 -26.39 -4.59 16.92
C SER A 158 -27.50 -3.74 16.32
N GLU A 159 -27.56 -2.44 16.66
CA GLU A 159 -28.55 -1.51 16.09
C GLU A 159 -28.42 -1.38 14.57
N ALA A 160 -27.16 -1.26 14.05
CA ALA A 160 -26.92 -1.17 12.61
C ALA A 160 -27.40 -2.43 11.87
N HIS A 161 -27.13 -3.60 12.42
CA HIS A 161 -27.51 -4.89 11.84
C HIS A 161 -29.02 -5.10 11.84
N HIS A 162 -29.75 -4.61 12.87
CA HIS A 162 -31.23 -4.59 12.86
C HIS A 162 -31.81 -3.72 11.74
N LEU A 163 -31.05 -2.68 11.30
CA LEU A 163 -31.41 -1.83 10.17
C LEU A 163 -30.87 -2.34 8.82
N GLU A 164 -30.36 -3.59 8.79
CA GLU A 164 -29.72 -4.20 7.61
C GLU A 164 -28.48 -3.42 7.10
N ILE A 165 -27.81 -2.68 7.99
CA ILE A 165 -26.59 -1.94 7.70
C ILE A 165 -25.39 -2.75 8.19
N ILE A 166 -24.50 -3.16 7.28
CA ILE A 166 -23.21 -3.79 7.56
C ILE A 166 -22.12 -2.73 7.43
N HIS A 167 -21.20 -2.65 8.38
CA HIS A 167 -20.14 -1.62 8.43
C HIS A 167 -19.07 -1.83 7.36
N ARG A 168 -18.58 -3.08 7.16
CA ARG A 168 -17.65 -3.55 6.12
C ARG A 168 -16.20 -3.05 6.18
N ASP A 169 -15.89 -1.96 6.86
CA ASP A 169 -14.52 -1.42 7.05
C ASP A 169 -14.31 -1.05 8.52
N LEU A 170 -14.64 -1.97 9.43
CA LEU A 170 -14.42 -1.75 10.86
C LEU A 170 -12.95 -1.96 11.21
N LYS A 171 -12.36 -0.95 11.86
CA LYS A 171 -10.96 -0.93 12.27
C LYS A 171 -10.75 0.06 13.41
N PRO A 172 -9.63 0.03 14.15
CA PRO A 172 -9.38 0.91 15.28
C PRO A 172 -9.49 2.41 14.96
N GLU A 173 -9.15 2.85 13.73
CA GLU A 173 -9.28 4.24 13.30
C GLU A 173 -10.73 4.71 13.19
N ASN A 174 -11.68 3.78 13.02
CA ASN A 174 -13.11 4.06 12.92
C ASN A 174 -13.84 3.96 14.27
N ILE A 175 -13.10 3.83 15.38
CA ILE A 175 -13.63 3.75 16.75
C ILE A 175 -13.05 4.93 17.54
N ILE A 176 -13.87 5.94 17.80
CA ILE A 176 -13.45 7.15 18.54
C ILE A 176 -13.79 6.99 20.03
N LEU A 177 -12.83 7.26 20.90
CA LEU A 177 -12.98 7.21 22.34
C LEU A 177 -13.03 8.65 22.89
N GLU A 178 -14.19 9.05 23.41
CA GLU A 178 -14.36 10.32 24.10
C GLU A 178 -14.24 10.11 25.63
N PRO A 179 -13.39 10.88 26.34
CA PRO A 179 -13.22 10.71 27.78
C PRO A 179 -14.47 11.17 28.54
N VAL A 180 -14.98 10.32 29.44
CA VAL A 180 -16.13 10.63 30.27
C VAL A 180 -15.67 11.30 31.59
N ARG A 181 -16.36 12.35 32.04
CA ARG A 181 -16.03 13.07 33.29
C ARG A 181 -16.02 12.16 34.53
N THR A 182 -16.79 11.09 34.53
CA THR A 182 -16.86 10.09 35.61
C THR A 182 -15.78 9.02 35.53
N GLY A 183 -14.88 9.10 34.53
CA GLY A 183 -13.87 8.08 34.19
C GLY A 183 -14.40 7.04 33.22
N GLY A 184 -13.48 6.49 32.41
CA GLY A 184 -13.77 5.56 31.33
C GLY A 184 -13.91 6.22 29.96
N ASP A 185 -14.29 5.43 28.97
CA ASP A 185 -14.40 5.84 27.58
C ASP A 185 -15.86 5.77 27.12
N PHE A 186 -16.30 6.78 26.38
CA PHE A 186 -17.53 6.74 25.62
C PHE A 186 -17.18 6.50 24.15
N VAL A 187 -17.64 5.38 23.61
CA VAL A 187 -17.28 4.95 22.25
C VAL A 187 -18.22 5.55 21.23
N LYS A 188 -17.66 6.02 20.11
CA LYS A 188 -18.38 6.41 18.91
C LYS A 188 -17.81 5.68 17.70
N VAL A 189 -18.60 4.82 17.05
CA VAL A 189 -18.24 4.17 15.79
C VAL A 189 -18.59 5.10 14.64
N VAL A 190 -17.64 5.31 13.73
CA VAL A 190 -17.77 6.24 12.58
C VAL A 190 -17.74 5.47 11.25
N ASP A 191 -18.23 6.10 10.18
CA ASP A 191 -18.15 5.62 8.78
C ASP A 191 -18.97 4.35 8.46
N PHE A 192 -20.15 4.18 9.07
CA PHE A 192 -21.07 3.09 8.73
C PHE A 192 -21.51 3.11 7.26
N GLY A 193 -21.39 1.98 6.58
CA GLY A 193 -22.01 1.70 5.27
C GLY A 193 -21.33 2.37 4.07
N LEU A 194 -20.44 3.37 4.26
CA LEU A 194 -19.82 4.11 3.15
C LEU A 194 -18.86 3.26 2.30
N ALA A 195 -18.45 2.08 2.81
CA ALA A 195 -17.55 1.16 2.09
C ALA A 195 -18.18 0.56 0.81
N LYS A 196 -19.53 0.45 0.75
CA LYS A 196 -20.28 -0.04 -0.43
C LYS A 196 -20.12 0.85 -1.67
N MET A 197 -19.71 2.09 -1.50
CA MET A 197 -19.34 2.96 -2.62
C MET A 197 -18.16 2.44 -3.44
N ARG A 198 -17.32 1.59 -2.84
CA ARG A 198 -16.17 0.93 -3.51
C ARG A 198 -16.54 -0.38 -4.21
N GLU A 199 -17.69 -0.98 -3.90
CA GLU A 199 -18.14 -2.27 -4.45
C GLU A 199 -18.76 -2.21 -5.85
N GLY A 200 -18.80 -1.03 -6.48
CA GLY A 200 -19.18 -0.89 -7.88
C GLY A 200 -18.16 -1.44 -8.89
N ALA A 201 -16.93 -1.64 -8.44
CA ALA A 201 -15.98 -2.57 -9.05
C ALA A 201 -16.10 -3.86 -8.24
N GLY A 202 -16.68 -4.92 -8.80
CA GLY A 202 -16.89 -6.20 -8.11
C GLY A 202 -15.64 -6.68 -7.36
N PRO A 203 -15.75 -7.70 -6.48
CA PRO A 203 -14.64 -8.16 -5.65
C PRO A 203 -13.52 -8.74 -6.53
N ASN A 204 -12.70 -7.89 -7.10
CA ASN A 204 -11.58 -8.29 -7.93
C ASN A 204 -10.33 -8.37 -7.04
N ILE A 205 -10.20 -9.51 -6.35
CA ILE A 205 -8.92 -10.02 -5.80
C ILE A 205 -7.89 -10.27 -6.92
N THR A 206 -8.24 -10.03 -8.19
CA THR A 206 -7.45 -10.42 -9.36
C THR A 206 -6.66 -9.30 -10.03
N SER A 207 -6.60 -8.10 -9.48
CA SER A 207 -5.56 -7.15 -9.88
C SER A 207 -4.43 -7.20 -8.85
N PRO A 208 -3.20 -7.58 -9.23
CA PRO A 208 -2.07 -7.55 -8.31
C PRO A 208 -1.88 -6.13 -7.79
N GLY A 209 -2.20 -5.90 -6.50
CA GLY A 209 -1.90 -4.66 -5.79
C GLY A 209 -3.05 -3.76 -5.36
N ILE A 210 -4.33 -4.08 -5.66
CA ILE A 210 -5.47 -3.27 -5.19
C ILE A 210 -6.44 -4.15 -4.41
N VAL A 211 -6.12 -4.43 -3.16
CA VAL A 211 -7.10 -4.88 -2.17
C VAL A 211 -7.86 -3.63 -1.71
N CYS A 212 -9.14 -3.52 -2.08
CA CYS A 212 -10.00 -2.44 -1.60
C CYS A 212 -10.38 -2.69 -0.14
N GLY A 213 -9.90 -1.87 0.79
CA GLY A 213 -10.14 -1.97 2.22
C GLY A 213 -8.85 -1.96 3.02
N THR A 214 -8.97 -2.24 4.31
CA THR A 214 -7.84 -2.45 5.23
C THR A 214 -7.71 -3.97 5.40
N PRO A 215 -6.79 -4.63 4.67
CA PRO A 215 -6.73 -6.11 4.58
C PRO A 215 -6.60 -6.79 5.92
N GLU A 216 -5.99 -6.11 6.87
CA GLU A 216 -5.67 -6.59 8.22
C GLU A 216 -6.91 -6.90 9.08
N TYR A 217 -8.08 -6.33 8.73
CA TYR A 217 -9.34 -6.53 9.45
C TYR A 217 -10.43 -7.18 8.59
N MET A 218 -10.08 -7.62 7.38
CA MET A 218 -11.02 -8.17 6.41
C MET A 218 -11.49 -9.57 6.83
N SER A 219 -12.78 -9.82 6.72
CA SER A 219 -13.31 -11.16 6.97
C SER A 219 -13.01 -12.15 5.82
N PRO A 220 -12.96 -13.46 6.07
CA PRO A 220 -12.74 -14.47 5.03
C PRO A 220 -13.68 -14.35 3.84
N GLU A 221 -14.97 -14.13 4.09
CA GLU A 221 -16.00 -13.96 3.06
C GLU A 221 -15.82 -12.66 2.26
N GLN A 222 -15.38 -11.57 2.89
CA GLN A 222 -14.94 -10.36 2.14
C GLN A 222 -13.78 -10.66 1.23
N GLY A 223 -12.79 -11.40 1.75
CA GLY A 223 -11.62 -11.81 0.99
C GLY A 223 -11.95 -12.72 -0.19
N ARG A 224 -12.95 -13.59 -0.07
CA ARG A 224 -13.44 -14.47 -1.17
C ARG A 224 -14.38 -13.74 -2.13
N GLY A 225 -14.97 -12.60 -1.73
CA GLY A 225 -16.01 -11.92 -2.48
C GLY A 225 -17.39 -12.58 -2.34
N ASP A 226 -17.60 -13.36 -1.28
CA ASP A 226 -18.87 -14.00 -0.97
C ASP A 226 -19.91 -12.95 -0.51
N PRO A 227 -21.22 -13.25 -0.54
CA PRO A 227 -22.24 -12.40 0.05
C PRO A 227 -21.96 -12.15 1.53
N LEU A 228 -21.97 -10.88 1.92
CA LEU A 228 -21.68 -10.47 3.29
C LEU A 228 -22.94 -10.50 4.16
N ASP A 229 -22.78 -10.96 5.40
CA ASP A 229 -23.79 -10.86 6.44
C ASP A 229 -23.24 -10.12 7.68
N PRO A 230 -24.07 -9.80 8.69
CA PRO A 230 -23.63 -9.10 9.91
C PRO A 230 -22.43 -9.72 10.62
N ARG A 231 -22.18 -11.02 10.47
CA ARG A 231 -21.07 -11.73 11.10
C ARG A 231 -19.71 -11.40 10.48
N SER A 232 -19.71 -10.74 9.33
CA SER A 232 -18.47 -10.17 8.75
C SER A 232 -17.90 -9.03 9.61
N ASP A 233 -18.77 -8.17 10.18
CA ASP A 233 -18.34 -7.12 11.12
C ASP A 233 -17.87 -7.74 12.46
N LEU A 234 -18.52 -8.83 12.92
CA LEU A 234 -18.11 -9.53 14.15
C LEU A 234 -16.72 -10.14 14.02
N TYR A 235 -16.34 -10.61 12.84
CA TYR A 235 -14.97 -11.05 12.57
C TYR A 235 -13.98 -9.89 12.70
N ALA A 236 -14.28 -8.73 12.14
CA ALA A 236 -13.44 -7.53 12.25
C ALA A 236 -13.29 -7.08 13.73
N VAL A 237 -14.37 -7.14 14.53
CA VAL A 237 -14.30 -6.96 16.00
C VAL A 237 -13.38 -8.00 16.64
N GLY A 238 -13.44 -9.26 16.19
CA GLY A 238 -12.53 -10.33 16.63
C GLY A 238 -11.06 -10.01 16.38
N VAL A 239 -10.75 -9.46 15.19
CA VAL A 239 -9.38 -9.02 14.85
C VAL A 239 -8.93 -7.85 15.75
N ILE A 240 -9.80 -6.85 15.94
CA ILE A 240 -9.53 -5.73 16.86
C ILE A 240 -9.32 -6.26 18.28
N PHE A 241 -10.15 -7.20 18.73
CA PHE A 241 -10.02 -7.82 20.05
C PHE A 241 -8.68 -8.55 20.20
N TYR A 242 -8.30 -9.35 19.20
CA TYR A 242 -7.00 -10.01 19.18
C TYR A 242 -5.85 -9.00 19.31
N GLN A 243 -5.90 -7.93 18.53
CA GLN A 243 -4.88 -6.86 18.57
C GLN A 243 -4.83 -6.15 19.92
N LEU A 244 -5.97 -5.88 20.54
CA LEU A 244 -6.04 -5.27 21.89
C LEU A 244 -5.52 -6.21 22.98
N LEU A 245 -5.72 -7.54 22.83
CA LEU A 245 -5.20 -8.54 23.76
C LEU A 245 -3.69 -8.73 23.64
N THR A 246 -3.17 -8.78 22.42
CA THR A 246 -1.78 -9.21 22.15
C THR A 246 -0.84 -8.05 21.81
N GLY A 247 -1.37 -6.90 21.36
CA GLY A 247 -0.60 -5.81 20.77
C GLY A 247 -0.15 -6.06 19.33
N ARG A 248 -0.58 -7.20 18.71
CA ARG A 248 -0.23 -7.61 17.34
C ARG A 248 -1.48 -8.02 16.58
N LEU A 249 -1.43 -7.97 15.26
CA LEU A 249 -2.48 -8.53 14.41
C LEU A 249 -2.41 -10.06 14.41
N PRO A 250 -3.54 -10.78 14.18
CA PRO A 250 -3.52 -12.23 14.08
C PRO A 250 -2.77 -12.74 12.86
N PHE A 251 -2.79 -11.95 11.77
CA PHE A 251 -2.11 -12.25 10.52
C PHE A 251 -1.36 -11.01 10.06
N GLU A 252 -0.07 -11.17 9.82
CA GLU A 252 0.83 -10.15 9.32
C GLU A 252 1.63 -10.75 8.17
N ALA A 253 1.58 -10.12 7.00
CA ALA A 253 2.35 -10.51 5.85
C ALA A 253 2.77 -9.25 5.06
N GLU A 254 3.68 -9.44 4.16
CA GLU A 254 4.34 -8.37 3.41
C GLU A 254 3.48 -7.82 2.27
N SER A 255 2.56 -8.65 1.81
CA SER A 255 1.62 -8.30 0.74
C SER A 255 0.19 -8.24 1.29
N PRO A 256 -0.58 -7.19 0.98
CA PRO A 256 -2.00 -7.11 1.32
C PRO A 256 -2.79 -8.35 0.87
N THR A 257 -2.47 -8.88 -0.29
CA THR A 257 -3.10 -10.10 -0.83
C THR A 257 -2.78 -11.33 0.02
N GLN A 258 -1.57 -11.42 0.54
CA GLN A 258 -1.17 -12.53 1.41
C GLN A 258 -1.88 -12.44 2.76
N VAL A 259 -2.05 -11.24 3.33
CA VAL A 259 -2.83 -11.04 4.55
C VAL A 259 -4.28 -11.51 4.34
N VAL A 260 -4.90 -11.14 3.20
CA VAL A 260 -6.25 -11.63 2.85
C VAL A 260 -6.29 -13.15 2.74
N LEU A 261 -5.28 -13.75 2.10
CA LEU A 261 -5.20 -15.20 1.97
C LEU A 261 -5.10 -15.88 3.34
N MET A 262 -4.30 -15.34 4.27
CA MET A 262 -4.19 -15.86 5.64
C MET A 262 -5.52 -15.72 6.39
N HIS A 263 -6.25 -14.61 6.21
CA HIS A 263 -7.61 -14.49 6.74
C HIS A 263 -8.54 -15.56 6.20
N ILE A 264 -8.39 -15.99 4.95
CA ILE A 264 -9.22 -17.03 4.32
C ILE A 264 -8.80 -18.44 4.78
N THR A 265 -7.50 -18.74 4.87
CA THR A 265 -7.01 -20.12 4.95
C THR A 265 -6.36 -20.49 6.27
N GLU A 266 -5.67 -19.57 6.97
CA GLU A 266 -4.88 -19.90 8.13
C GLU A 266 -5.68 -19.81 9.45
N PRO A 267 -5.57 -20.78 10.36
CA PRO A 267 -6.18 -20.66 11.68
C PRO A 267 -5.57 -19.50 12.46
N PRO A 268 -6.35 -18.69 13.21
CA PRO A 268 -5.79 -17.62 14.03
C PRO A 268 -4.89 -18.22 15.13
N PRO A 269 -3.71 -17.61 15.36
CA PRO A 269 -2.84 -18.01 16.46
C PRO A 269 -3.53 -17.82 17.82
N ASP A 270 -3.22 -18.70 18.79
CA ASP A 270 -3.73 -18.51 20.16
C ASP A 270 -3.17 -17.20 20.76
N PRO A 271 -4.03 -16.28 21.21
CA PRO A 271 -3.59 -15.02 21.81
C PRO A 271 -2.61 -15.20 22.98
N ARG A 272 -2.75 -16.31 23.74
CA ARG A 272 -1.86 -16.63 24.88
C ARG A 272 -0.46 -17.00 24.45
N ALA A 273 -0.35 -17.65 23.29
CA ALA A 273 0.94 -17.99 22.70
C ALA A 273 1.59 -16.80 21.99
N ALA A 274 0.78 -15.92 21.40
CA ALA A 274 1.26 -14.75 20.70
C ALA A 274 1.81 -13.64 21.63
N ALA A 275 1.28 -13.54 22.87
CA ALA A 275 1.70 -12.55 23.87
C ALA A 275 1.77 -13.19 25.28
N PRO A 276 2.72 -14.09 25.53
CA PRO A 276 2.84 -14.80 26.80
C PRO A 276 3.12 -13.86 27.99
N GLU A 277 3.74 -12.71 27.75
CA GLU A 277 4.04 -11.68 28.72
C GLU A 277 2.78 -11.00 29.30
N ARG A 278 1.65 -11.05 28.61
CA ARG A 278 0.39 -10.40 29.03
C ARG A 278 -0.49 -11.26 29.93
N VAL A 279 -0.18 -12.54 30.10
CA VAL A 279 -0.98 -13.49 30.92
C VAL A 279 -2.47 -13.39 30.59
N ILE A 280 -2.82 -13.54 29.29
CA ILE A 280 -4.18 -13.41 28.81
C ILE A 280 -5.08 -14.51 29.40
N PRO A 281 -6.23 -14.17 30.06
CA PRO A 281 -7.14 -15.17 30.59
C PRO A 281 -7.70 -16.08 29.49
N SER A 282 -7.78 -17.40 29.77
CA SER A 282 -8.27 -18.39 28.79
C SER A 282 -9.66 -18.04 28.25
N LEU A 283 -10.58 -17.60 29.13
CA LEU A 283 -11.94 -17.24 28.74
C LEU A 283 -11.96 -16.11 27.68
N LEU A 284 -11.09 -15.09 27.80
CA LEU A 284 -11.01 -14.03 26.80
C LEU A 284 -10.35 -14.52 25.50
N ALA A 285 -9.36 -15.41 25.61
CA ALA A 285 -8.73 -16.01 24.43
C ALA A 285 -9.74 -16.88 23.64
N ASP A 286 -10.54 -17.68 24.34
CA ASP A 286 -11.55 -18.55 23.73
C ASP A 286 -12.65 -17.74 23.03
N VAL A 287 -13.14 -16.68 23.66
CA VAL A 287 -14.10 -15.72 23.04
C VAL A 287 -13.48 -15.07 21.79
N CYS A 288 -12.22 -14.68 21.85
CA CYS A 288 -11.51 -14.09 20.70
C CYS A 288 -11.39 -15.07 19.53
N LEU A 289 -10.98 -16.32 19.79
CA LEU A 289 -10.83 -17.34 18.77
C LEU A 289 -12.18 -17.74 18.14
N MET A 290 -13.25 -17.75 18.92
CA MET A 290 -14.61 -17.99 18.39
C MET A 290 -15.03 -16.87 17.42
N ALA A 291 -14.77 -15.60 17.74
CA ALA A 291 -15.05 -14.49 16.84
C ALA A 291 -14.23 -14.56 15.54
N LEU A 292 -13.02 -15.14 15.58
CA LEU A 292 -12.11 -15.33 14.44
C LEU A 292 -12.32 -16.63 13.68
N ALA A 293 -13.39 -17.39 13.95
CA ALA A 293 -13.72 -18.60 13.19
C ALA A 293 -13.89 -18.25 11.69
N LYS A 294 -13.35 -19.13 10.82
CA LYS A 294 -13.32 -18.84 9.37
C LYS A 294 -14.70 -18.85 8.75
N GLU A 295 -15.53 -19.82 9.12
CA GLU A 295 -16.89 -19.94 8.63
C GLU A 295 -17.86 -19.16 9.51
N PRO A 296 -18.69 -18.25 8.93
CA PRO A 296 -19.64 -17.42 9.70
C PRO A 296 -20.55 -18.19 10.68
N PRO A 297 -21.05 -19.41 10.38
CA PRO A 297 -21.87 -20.17 11.33
C PRO A 297 -21.14 -20.60 12.61
N HIS A 298 -19.82 -20.60 12.61
CA HIS A 298 -19.02 -20.98 13.80
C HIS A 298 -18.64 -19.77 14.67
N ARG A 299 -19.04 -18.55 14.28
CA ARG A 299 -18.91 -17.31 15.05
C ARG A 299 -20.17 -17.11 15.92
N PHE A 300 -20.16 -16.03 16.69
CA PHE A 300 -21.37 -15.55 17.37
C PHE A 300 -22.49 -15.27 16.35
N ALA A 301 -23.72 -15.59 16.70
CA ALA A 301 -24.84 -15.41 15.80
C ALA A 301 -25.16 -13.93 15.52
N ASN A 302 -24.92 -13.06 16.50
CA ASN A 302 -25.14 -11.63 16.43
C ASN A 302 -24.22 -10.86 17.39
N ALA A 303 -24.26 -9.52 17.33
CA ALA A 303 -23.43 -8.64 18.13
C ALA A 303 -23.78 -8.69 19.64
N ASP A 304 -25.05 -8.92 19.99
CA ASP A 304 -25.48 -8.99 21.39
C ASP A 304 -24.91 -10.23 22.07
N GLU A 305 -24.98 -11.41 21.43
CA GLU A 305 -24.39 -12.65 21.92
C GLU A 305 -22.87 -12.51 22.16
N PHE A 306 -22.16 -11.86 21.24
CA PHE A 306 -20.73 -11.59 21.42
C PHE A 306 -20.46 -10.65 22.59
N GLY A 307 -21.28 -9.59 22.74
CA GLY A 307 -21.20 -8.65 23.87
C GLY A 307 -21.49 -9.29 25.23
N GLU A 308 -22.44 -10.22 25.30
CA GLU A 308 -22.75 -11.02 26.49
C GLU A 308 -21.60 -11.97 26.85
N ALA A 309 -21.05 -12.69 25.86
CA ALA A 309 -19.91 -13.58 26.07
C ALA A 309 -18.69 -12.84 26.64
N LEU A 310 -18.41 -11.62 26.17
CA LEU A 310 -17.34 -10.76 26.73
C LEU A 310 -17.63 -10.35 28.17
N ALA A 311 -18.87 -10.00 28.50
CA ALA A 311 -19.27 -9.61 29.86
C ALA A 311 -19.16 -10.78 30.83
N ASP A 312 -19.62 -11.95 30.42
CA ASP A 312 -19.58 -13.18 31.21
C ASP A 312 -18.16 -13.65 31.47
N ALA A 313 -17.30 -13.63 30.43
CA ALA A 313 -15.88 -13.94 30.56
C ALA A 313 -15.19 -13.02 31.59
N LEU A 314 -15.43 -11.71 31.50
CA LEU A 314 -14.87 -10.76 32.46
C LEU A 314 -15.38 -11.00 33.89
N THR A 315 -16.69 -11.24 34.06
CA THR A 315 -17.32 -11.50 35.37
C THR A 315 -16.75 -12.77 36.01
N GLN A 316 -16.56 -13.83 35.23
CA GLN A 316 -15.95 -15.07 35.72
C GLN A 316 -14.47 -14.86 36.13
N ILE A 317 -13.69 -14.14 35.35
CA ILE A 317 -12.31 -13.81 35.66
C ILE A 317 -12.22 -13.02 36.98
N GLU A 318 -13.08 -12.00 37.16
CA GLU A 318 -13.12 -11.19 38.37
C GLU A 318 -13.61 -11.97 39.61
N SER A 319 -14.46 -12.95 39.41
CA SER A 319 -14.95 -13.81 40.51
C SER A 319 -13.94 -14.89 40.94
N THR A 320 -13.05 -15.31 40.03
CA THR A 320 -12.01 -16.31 40.31
C THR A 320 -10.74 -15.69 40.94
N VAL A 321 -10.56 -14.37 40.85
CA VAL A 321 -9.51 -13.69 41.61
C VAL A 321 -9.98 -13.64 43.08
N PRO A 322 -9.29 -14.32 44.02
CA PRO A 322 -9.67 -14.22 45.44
C PRO A 322 -9.67 -12.74 45.77
N LYS A 323 -10.81 -12.21 46.20
CA LYS A 323 -10.93 -10.87 46.74
C LYS A 323 -10.01 -10.85 47.96
N ALA A 324 -8.77 -10.45 47.78
CA ALA A 324 -7.86 -10.18 48.90
C ALA A 324 -8.63 -9.21 49.79
N ALA A 325 -9.17 -9.74 50.89
CA ALA A 325 -9.74 -8.89 51.93
C ALA A 325 -8.64 -7.83 52.19
N PRO A 326 -8.96 -6.55 52.18
CA PRO A 326 -7.97 -5.52 52.48
C PRO A 326 -7.41 -5.93 53.83
N ALA A 327 -6.13 -6.30 53.89
CA ALA A 327 -5.40 -6.49 55.11
C ALA A 327 -5.58 -5.17 55.85
N ALA A 328 -6.40 -5.19 56.87
CA ALA A 328 -6.61 -4.05 57.73
C ALA A 328 -5.23 -3.73 58.35
N SER A 329 -4.50 -2.85 57.68
CA SER A 329 -3.24 -2.32 58.21
C SER A 329 -3.57 -1.61 59.50
N THR A 330 -3.17 -2.22 60.60
CA THR A 330 -3.34 -1.67 61.97
C THR A 330 -2.18 -0.75 62.27
N LEU A 331 -2.49 0.49 62.63
CA LEU A 331 -1.50 1.49 63.08
C LEU A 331 -1.48 1.47 64.61
N LYS A 332 -0.34 1.23 65.23
CA LYS A 332 -0.18 1.35 66.70
C LYS A 332 -0.20 2.82 67.13
N CYS A 333 -1.02 3.17 68.09
CA CYS A 333 -1.05 4.50 68.64
C CYS A 333 0.28 4.83 69.33
N PRO A 334 0.95 5.94 68.97
CA PRO A 334 2.24 6.30 69.58
C PRO A 334 2.13 6.66 71.06
N LYS A 335 0.89 6.94 71.60
CA LYS A 335 0.66 7.34 72.94
C LYS A 335 0.26 6.19 73.87
N CYS A 336 -0.55 5.22 73.41
CA CYS A 336 -1.05 4.15 74.30
C CYS A 336 -0.79 2.73 73.79
N GLY A 337 -0.23 2.58 72.62
CA GLY A 337 0.09 1.29 71.98
C GLY A 337 -1.09 0.53 71.36
N ALA A 338 -2.33 1.04 71.46
CA ALA A 338 -3.51 0.41 70.98
C ALA A 338 -3.49 0.33 69.43
N ASN A 339 -3.95 -0.80 68.84
CA ASN A 339 -4.05 -0.99 67.39
C ASN A 339 -5.29 -0.26 66.83
N ASN A 340 -5.09 0.61 65.85
CA ASN A 340 -6.13 1.38 65.18
C ASN A 340 -6.11 1.07 63.67
N VAL A 341 -7.23 1.19 62.98
CA VAL A 341 -7.31 1.04 61.55
C VAL A 341 -6.69 2.28 60.88
N THR A 342 -5.86 2.11 59.87
CA THR A 342 -5.12 3.21 59.19
C THR A 342 -6.01 4.32 58.64
N THR A 343 -7.31 4.14 58.57
CA THR A 343 -8.28 5.16 58.16
C THR A 343 -8.73 6.07 59.32
N GLN A 344 -8.37 5.77 60.60
CA GLN A 344 -8.74 6.57 61.74
C GLN A 344 -7.75 7.72 61.95
N LYS A 345 -8.30 8.94 62.10
CA LYS A 345 -7.48 10.16 62.38
C LYS A 345 -7.11 10.31 63.87
N PHE A 346 -7.82 9.60 64.73
CA PHE A 346 -7.60 9.65 66.19
C PHE A 346 -7.67 8.23 66.77
N CYS A 347 -6.91 7.98 67.82
CA CYS A 347 -6.91 6.68 68.48
C CYS A 347 -8.21 6.48 69.25
N GLY A 348 -8.89 5.31 69.02
CA GLY A 348 -10.16 4.98 69.64
C GLY A 348 -10.08 4.81 71.16
N GLU A 349 -8.89 4.53 71.72
CA GLU A 349 -8.71 4.30 73.20
C GLU A 349 -8.28 5.54 73.94
N CYS A 350 -7.42 6.43 73.41
CA CYS A 350 -6.87 7.55 74.13
C CYS A 350 -7.04 8.91 73.44
N GLY A 351 -7.72 8.99 72.29
CA GLY A 351 -7.99 10.25 71.59
C GLY A 351 -6.74 10.91 70.94
N ALA A 352 -5.57 10.30 70.97
CA ALA A 352 -4.37 10.87 70.37
C ALA A 352 -4.48 10.84 68.80
N THR A 353 -3.97 11.90 68.12
CA THR A 353 -3.95 12.03 66.68
C THR A 353 -3.02 10.97 66.08
N LEU A 354 -3.52 10.20 65.12
CA LEU A 354 -2.75 9.22 64.34
C LEU A 354 -2.30 9.87 63.01
N ILE A 355 -1.00 10.23 62.93
CA ILE A 355 -0.44 10.82 61.70
C ILE A 355 0.09 9.68 60.86
N VAL A 356 -0.49 9.47 59.67
CA VAL A 356 0.08 8.57 58.65
C VAL A 356 1.18 9.37 57.94
N ALA A 357 2.43 9.07 58.27
CA ALA A 357 3.57 9.60 57.52
C ALA A 357 3.54 8.97 56.13
N ALA A 358 3.30 9.74 55.08
CA ALA A 358 3.51 9.32 53.70
C ALA A 358 5.00 8.99 53.52
N ALA A 359 5.31 7.76 53.19
CA ALA A 359 6.68 7.31 52.89
C ALA A 359 7.20 8.10 51.68
N ALA A 360 8.13 9.01 51.93
CA ALA A 360 8.89 9.66 50.88
C ALA A 360 9.97 8.72 50.35
N LEU A 361 10.03 8.52 49.07
CA LEU A 361 11.19 7.93 48.39
C LEU A 361 12.37 8.93 48.50
N PRO A 362 13.61 8.47 48.66
CA PRO A 362 14.76 9.34 48.77
C PRO A 362 15.13 9.98 47.46
N VAL A 363 15.13 11.29 47.41
CA VAL A 363 15.78 12.10 46.39
C VAL A 363 16.93 12.81 47.08
N ASP A 364 18.15 12.47 46.69
CA ASP A 364 19.35 13.18 47.14
C ASP A 364 19.31 14.63 46.68
N GLY A 365 19.59 15.49 47.62
CA GLY A 365 19.49 16.92 47.45
C GLY A 365 20.79 17.57 47.00
N THR A 366 20.61 18.75 46.49
CA THR A 366 21.28 19.98 46.96
C THR A 366 20.64 21.21 46.35
N ALA A 367 20.02 21.98 47.13
CA ALA A 367 20.10 23.42 47.40
C ALA A 367 20.23 24.35 46.15
N LEU A 368 19.42 25.36 45.99
CA LEU A 368 19.30 26.59 46.80
C LEU A 368 18.08 27.41 46.35
N ALA A 369 17.43 27.99 47.31
CA ALA A 369 16.34 28.94 47.10
C ALA A 369 16.83 30.31 46.66
N ALA A 370 16.06 31.03 45.84
CA ALA A 370 15.85 32.47 45.93
C ALA A 370 14.68 32.95 45.07
N THR A 371 13.63 33.36 45.78
CA THR A 371 12.81 34.56 45.66
C THR A 371 12.33 35.07 44.32
N LEU A 372 11.00 35.11 44.25
CA LEU A 372 10.12 35.85 43.36
C LEU A 372 10.30 37.36 43.43
N SER A 373 10.23 38.06 42.28
CA SER A 373 9.27 39.09 41.93
C SER A 373 9.51 39.70 40.52
N PRO A 374 8.47 40.18 39.82
CA PRO A 374 8.48 40.48 38.40
C PRO A 374 8.56 42.01 38.11
N PRO A 375 8.14 42.50 36.96
CA PRO A 375 8.86 42.65 35.70
C PRO A 375 9.11 44.12 35.33
N ASN A 376 9.84 44.40 34.28
CA ASN A 376 9.50 45.43 33.29
C ASN A 376 10.49 45.57 32.13
N SER A 377 9.88 45.66 30.95
CA SER A 377 10.19 46.54 29.84
C SER A 377 11.51 46.39 29.06
N GLU A 378 11.25 46.17 27.75
CA GLU A 378 11.90 46.79 26.60
C GLU A 378 13.43 46.75 26.47
N SER A 379 13.87 45.93 25.51
CA SER A 379 14.78 46.41 24.44
C SER A 379 15.15 45.26 23.49
N ALA A 380 15.05 45.52 22.20
CA ALA A 380 15.46 44.63 21.14
C ALA A 380 16.97 44.36 21.20
N PRO A 381 17.44 43.17 20.97
CA PRO A 381 18.85 42.89 20.76
C PRO A 381 19.26 43.07 19.30
N PRO A 382 20.52 43.52 19.08
CA PRO A 382 21.08 43.72 17.73
C PRO A 382 21.42 42.40 17.03
N PRO A 383 21.67 42.44 15.69
CA PRO A 383 21.97 41.26 14.90
C PRO A 383 23.33 40.72 15.28
N VAL A 384 23.39 39.49 15.72
CA VAL A 384 24.68 38.80 15.99
C VAL A 384 25.05 37.93 14.80
N SER A 385 25.98 38.44 14.00
CA SER A 385 26.84 37.63 13.18
C SER A 385 27.84 36.91 14.08
N ASN A 386 27.79 35.60 14.17
CA ASN A 386 28.87 34.82 14.77
C ASN A 386 29.21 33.63 13.87
N LEU A 387 30.23 33.86 13.07
CA LEU A 387 31.14 32.84 12.60
C LEU A 387 32.00 32.41 13.80
N VAL A 388 31.86 31.17 14.23
CA VAL A 388 32.85 30.54 15.12
C VAL A 388 33.45 29.37 14.35
N SER A 389 34.65 29.60 13.88
CA SER A 389 35.57 28.55 13.43
C SER A 389 36.08 27.80 14.64
N VAL A 390 35.86 26.50 14.71
CA VAL A 390 36.62 25.63 15.60
C VAL A 390 37.23 24.54 14.73
N GLU A 391 38.51 24.68 14.50
CA GLU A 391 39.38 23.60 14.06
C GLU A 391 39.62 22.66 15.25
N SER A 392 39.45 21.37 15.03
CA SER A 392 40.43 20.33 15.30
C SER A 392 39.86 18.94 15.31
N GLY A 393 40.38 18.09 14.48
CA GLY A 393 40.82 16.74 14.74
C GLY A 393 39.73 15.70 15.04
N THR A 394 39.25 15.10 14.04
CA THR A 394 38.86 13.72 13.76
C THR A 394 37.69 13.74 12.75
N GLY A 395 37.88 13.12 11.62
CA GLY A 395 37.08 13.25 10.40
C GLY A 395 35.62 12.84 10.49
N ARG A 396 34.78 13.61 11.16
CA ARG A 396 33.31 13.59 11.00
C ARG A 396 32.93 14.93 10.37
N ARG A 397 32.56 14.92 9.10
CA ARG A 397 31.94 16.07 8.44
C ARG A 397 30.65 16.42 9.20
N GLN A 398 30.67 17.55 9.92
CA GLN A 398 29.48 18.18 10.45
C GLN A 398 28.87 19.01 9.33
N VAL A 399 27.66 18.65 8.90
CA VAL A 399 26.89 19.42 7.93
C VAL A 399 26.13 20.52 8.68
N ILE A 400 26.44 21.77 8.39
CA ILE A 400 25.68 22.95 8.85
C ILE A 400 24.69 23.26 7.71
N VAL A 401 23.41 23.02 7.94
CA VAL A 401 22.34 23.40 6.99
C VAL A 401 21.95 24.85 7.27
N ASP A 402 22.30 25.75 6.33
CA ASP A 402 21.88 27.15 6.35
C ASP A 402 20.36 27.23 6.06
N ARG A 403 19.62 27.93 6.88
CA ARG A 403 18.15 27.98 6.88
C ARG A 403 17.52 28.45 5.56
N ASP A 404 18.23 29.26 4.78
CA ASP A 404 17.71 29.85 3.54
C ASP A 404 18.07 29.07 2.26
N ARG A 405 18.86 27.99 2.36
CA ARG A 405 19.38 27.24 1.22
C ARG A 405 19.45 25.74 1.43
N ALA A 406 18.38 25.07 1.90
CA ALA A 406 18.37 23.63 1.75
C ALA A 406 18.43 23.31 0.24
N GLN A 407 19.54 22.83 -0.26
CA GLN A 407 19.68 22.39 -1.64
C GLN A 407 18.95 21.06 -1.81
N PHE A 408 18.19 20.94 -2.89
CA PHE A 408 17.57 19.68 -3.26
C PHE A 408 18.30 19.09 -4.49
N PRO A 409 18.47 17.79 -4.56
CA PRO A 409 18.06 16.77 -3.56
C PRO A 409 18.83 16.91 -2.24
N LEU A 410 18.25 16.45 -1.12
CA LEU A 410 18.88 16.50 0.20
C LEU A 410 20.29 15.91 0.17
N GLU A 411 21.19 16.50 0.94
CA GLU A 411 22.55 15.98 1.09
C GLU A 411 22.51 14.54 1.63
N PHE A 412 23.39 13.69 1.11
CA PHE A 412 23.49 12.29 1.53
C PHE A 412 24.18 12.22 2.90
N VAL A 413 23.44 11.84 3.94
CA VAL A 413 23.91 11.87 5.32
C VAL A 413 23.48 10.62 6.11
N GLY A 414 24.32 10.22 7.06
CA GLY A 414 24.01 9.17 8.04
C GLY A 414 23.96 7.77 7.46
N ARG A 415 24.67 7.52 6.36
CA ARG A 415 24.77 6.23 5.66
C ARG A 415 26.22 5.80 5.40
N ASP A 416 27.16 6.37 6.15
CA ASP A 416 28.57 6.08 5.95
C ASP A 416 28.87 4.58 6.20
N ASP A 417 28.29 3.98 7.24
CA ASP A 417 28.46 2.56 7.56
C ASP A 417 27.82 1.64 6.48
N ASP A 418 26.74 2.09 5.84
CA ASP A 418 26.09 1.35 4.76
C ASP A 418 26.91 1.39 3.48
N LEU A 419 27.55 2.54 3.18
CA LEU A 419 28.49 2.66 2.05
C LEU A 419 29.76 1.83 2.29
N LEU A 420 30.33 1.87 3.50
CA LEU A 420 31.48 1.05 3.85
C LEU A 420 31.18 -0.45 3.69
N TRP A 421 30.00 -0.88 4.10
CA TRP A 421 29.58 -2.26 3.91
C TRP A 421 29.50 -2.66 2.42
N LEU A 422 29.07 -1.76 1.52
CA LEU A 422 29.09 -2.01 0.07
C LEU A 422 30.51 -2.04 -0.48
N ASP A 423 31.43 -1.17 0.02
CA ASP A 423 32.84 -1.19 -0.34
C ASP A 423 33.51 -2.52 0.04
N ASP A 424 33.16 -3.07 1.20
CA ASP A 424 33.66 -4.39 1.63
C ASP A 424 33.24 -5.49 0.63
N ARG A 425 32.02 -5.41 0.06
CA ARG A 425 31.57 -6.37 -0.98
C ARG A 425 32.42 -6.30 -2.24
N LEU A 426 32.86 -5.09 -2.65
CA LEU A 426 33.82 -4.96 -3.75
C LEU A 426 35.17 -5.61 -3.44
N VAL A 427 35.64 -5.45 -2.23
CA VAL A 427 36.89 -6.08 -1.78
C VAL A 427 36.78 -7.59 -1.71
N ASP A 428 35.61 -8.12 -1.32
CA ASP A 428 35.35 -9.56 -1.24
C ASP A 428 35.25 -10.22 -2.64
N ALA A 429 34.87 -9.49 -3.67
CA ALA A 429 34.66 -9.96 -5.04
C ALA A 429 35.96 -10.16 -5.82
N LYS A 430 36.92 -10.92 -5.28
CA LYS A 430 38.26 -11.11 -5.91
C LYS A 430 38.25 -12.01 -7.14
N SER A 431 37.50 -13.10 -7.10
CA SER A 431 37.56 -14.15 -8.13
C SER A 431 36.20 -14.80 -8.46
N SER A 432 35.15 -14.36 -7.85
CA SER A 432 33.78 -14.84 -8.09
C SER A 432 32.74 -13.76 -7.83
N LEU A 433 31.52 -13.99 -8.27
CA LEU A 433 30.39 -13.13 -7.99
C LEU A 433 30.07 -13.10 -6.48
N VAL A 434 29.96 -11.89 -5.94
CA VAL A 434 29.48 -11.62 -4.57
C VAL A 434 28.14 -10.88 -4.65
N GLY A 435 27.14 -11.38 -3.93
CA GLY A 435 25.85 -10.73 -3.84
C GLY A 435 25.75 -9.75 -2.66
N ALA A 436 25.10 -8.61 -2.86
CA ALA A 436 24.75 -7.64 -1.82
C ALA A 436 23.25 -7.31 -1.88
N ARG A 437 22.54 -7.55 -0.79
CA ARG A 437 21.11 -7.33 -0.67
C ARG A 437 20.82 -6.14 0.25
N ILE A 438 20.25 -5.06 -0.30
CA ILE A 438 19.85 -3.87 0.45
C ILE A 438 18.35 -3.96 0.71
N VAL A 439 17.97 -4.14 1.95
CA VAL A 439 16.57 -4.30 2.38
C VAL A 439 16.11 -3.05 3.13
N GLY A 440 14.91 -2.58 2.88
CA GLY A 440 14.35 -1.46 3.64
C GLY A 440 12.97 -1.05 3.13
N ASP A 441 12.17 -0.48 4.00
CA ASP A 441 10.83 0.01 3.66
C ASP A 441 10.86 1.10 2.57
N VAL A 442 9.68 1.42 2.04
CA VAL A 442 9.51 2.47 1.04
C VAL A 442 9.99 3.81 1.62
N GLY A 443 10.79 4.53 0.84
CA GLY A 443 11.33 5.85 1.26
C GLY A 443 12.54 5.80 2.19
N MET A 444 13.07 4.61 2.57
CA MET A 444 14.26 4.47 3.42
C MET A 444 15.58 4.82 2.72
N GLY A 445 15.55 5.14 1.44
CA GLY A 445 16.70 5.61 0.68
C GLY A 445 17.55 4.52 0.05
N LYS A 446 16.99 3.33 -0.24
CA LYS A 446 17.66 2.21 -0.94
C LYS A 446 18.27 2.66 -2.26
N THR A 447 17.45 3.22 -3.15
CA THR A 447 17.85 3.76 -4.46
C THR A 447 18.91 4.86 -4.32
N ARG A 448 18.81 5.73 -3.31
CA ARG A 448 19.79 6.80 -3.09
C ARG A 448 21.13 6.23 -2.65
N LEU A 449 21.13 5.28 -1.71
CA LEU A 449 22.36 4.61 -1.29
C LEU A 449 23.02 3.89 -2.47
N LEU A 450 22.21 3.18 -3.27
CA LEU A 450 22.68 2.49 -4.46
C LEU A 450 23.33 3.47 -5.45
N ARG A 451 22.70 4.61 -5.76
CA ARG A 451 23.24 5.63 -6.68
C ARG A 451 24.55 6.21 -6.18
N GLU A 452 24.66 6.60 -4.92
CA GLU A 452 25.91 7.13 -4.33
C GLU A 452 27.05 6.11 -4.42
N PHE A 453 26.75 4.83 -4.16
CA PHE A 453 27.71 3.75 -4.34
C PHE A 453 28.14 3.60 -5.80
N LEU A 454 27.18 3.55 -6.75
CA LEU A 454 27.48 3.38 -8.18
C LEU A 454 28.25 4.57 -8.77
N GLU A 455 27.96 5.81 -8.37
CA GLU A 455 28.72 6.99 -8.77
C GLU A 455 30.17 6.90 -8.31
N LYS A 456 30.40 6.50 -7.06
CA LYS A 456 31.72 6.27 -6.49
C LYS A 456 32.49 5.20 -7.27
N VAL A 457 31.85 4.05 -7.51
CA VAL A 457 32.46 2.90 -8.18
C VAL A 457 32.78 3.21 -9.65
N THR A 458 31.89 3.93 -10.34
CA THR A 458 32.12 4.39 -11.72
C THR A 458 33.34 5.30 -11.78
N GLY A 459 33.51 6.22 -10.81
CA GLY A 459 34.66 7.12 -10.72
C GLY A 459 35.99 6.42 -10.51
N THR A 460 35.97 5.18 -10.01
CA THR A 460 37.19 4.36 -9.80
C THR A 460 37.52 3.40 -10.97
N GLY A 461 36.78 3.46 -12.07
CA GLY A 461 37.04 2.72 -13.30
C GLY A 461 36.42 1.32 -13.40
N HIS A 462 35.59 0.93 -12.46
CA HIS A 462 34.80 -0.33 -12.53
C HIS A 462 33.74 -0.27 -13.65
N ILE A 463 33.36 -1.41 -14.21
CA ILE A 463 32.24 -1.49 -15.14
C ILE A 463 30.96 -1.60 -14.34
N VAL A 464 30.06 -0.63 -14.51
CA VAL A 464 28.77 -0.56 -13.80
C VAL A 464 27.62 -0.72 -14.78
N VAL A 465 26.71 -1.64 -14.48
CA VAL A 465 25.43 -1.80 -15.19
C VAL A 465 24.31 -1.71 -14.19
N GLU A 466 23.46 -0.71 -14.35
CA GLU A 466 22.26 -0.50 -13.57
C GLU A 466 21.03 -0.98 -14.34
N VAL A 467 20.20 -1.77 -13.67
CA VAL A 467 18.89 -2.25 -14.11
C VAL A 467 17.85 -1.70 -13.15
N ARG A 468 16.80 -1.09 -13.68
CA ARG A 468 15.67 -0.55 -12.92
C ARG A 468 14.37 -1.14 -13.43
N PRO A 469 13.36 -1.29 -12.57
CA PRO A 469 12.03 -1.64 -13.04
C PRO A 469 11.47 -0.49 -13.86
N ASP A 470 10.84 -0.82 -14.97
CA ASP A 470 9.99 0.09 -15.72
C ASP A 470 8.56 -0.47 -15.65
N PRO A 471 7.61 0.29 -15.13
CA PRO A 471 6.23 -0.19 -14.98
C PRO A 471 5.56 -0.59 -16.30
N GLY A 472 5.93 0.04 -17.41
CA GLY A 472 5.44 -0.31 -18.75
C GLY A 472 5.99 -1.65 -19.26
N TRP A 473 7.09 -2.15 -18.68
CA TRP A 473 7.80 -3.34 -19.11
C TRP A 473 7.84 -4.45 -18.05
N ALA A 474 7.25 -4.24 -16.89
CA ALA A 474 7.29 -5.18 -15.76
C ALA A 474 6.67 -6.55 -16.09
N GLU A 475 5.82 -6.60 -17.12
CA GLU A 475 5.16 -7.84 -17.58
C GLU A 475 5.82 -8.47 -18.81
N VAL A 476 6.87 -7.84 -19.34
CA VAL A 476 7.61 -8.37 -20.49
C VAL A 476 8.68 -9.32 -19.99
N GLY A 477 8.46 -10.62 -20.13
CA GLY A 477 9.40 -11.65 -19.69
C GLY A 477 10.81 -11.43 -20.22
N TYR A 478 11.78 -11.60 -19.37
CA TYR A 478 13.22 -11.41 -19.62
C TYR A 478 13.63 -9.99 -20.01
N PHE A 479 12.79 -8.98 -19.80
CA PHE A 479 13.12 -7.59 -20.19
C PHE A 479 14.33 -7.06 -19.42
N ALA A 480 14.32 -7.18 -18.10
CA ALA A 480 15.39 -6.64 -17.25
C ALA A 480 16.74 -7.34 -17.49
N VAL A 481 16.74 -8.68 -17.61
CA VAL A 481 17.97 -9.46 -17.88
C VAL A 481 18.48 -9.22 -19.29
N ARG A 482 17.60 -9.07 -20.29
CA ARG A 482 17.99 -8.72 -21.67
C ARG A 482 18.71 -7.37 -21.71
N HIS A 483 18.18 -6.37 -21.03
CA HIS A 483 18.81 -5.05 -20.92
C HIS A 483 20.17 -5.12 -20.22
N CYS A 484 20.26 -5.91 -19.15
CA CYS A 484 21.51 -6.15 -18.44
C CYS A 484 22.55 -6.81 -19.35
N ILE A 485 22.19 -7.89 -20.06
CA ILE A 485 23.10 -8.61 -20.98
C ILE A 485 23.58 -7.69 -22.09
N MET A 486 22.70 -6.89 -22.74
CA MET A 486 23.08 -5.95 -23.78
C MET A 486 24.16 -4.98 -23.30
N LYS A 487 23.98 -4.37 -22.12
CA LYS A 487 24.97 -3.44 -21.55
C LYS A 487 26.27 -4.14 -21.15
N LEU A 488 26.19 -5.31 -20.47
CA LEU A 488 27.35 -6.07 -20.02
C LEU A 488 28.22 -6.54 -21.19
N ALA A 489 27.61 -7.08 -22.26
CA ALA A 489 28.36 -7.62 -23.39
C ALA A 489 28.62 -6.59 -24.52
N ASP A 490 28.16 -5.34 -24.35
CA ASP A 490 28.26 -4.26 -25.35
C ASP A 490 27.63 -4.64 -26.69
N LEU A 491 26.40 -5.19 -26.60
CA LEU A 491 25.67 -5.62 -27.79
C LEU A 491 24.88 -4.45 -28.41
N PRO A 492 24.67 -4.45 -29.74
CA PRO A 492 23.83 -3.46 -30.40
C PRO A 492 22.37 -3.55 -29.93
N LYS A 493 21.56 -2.52 -30.23
CA LYS A 493 20.11 -2.55 -29.98
C LYS A 493 19.49 -3.79 -30.61
N GLY A 494 18.76 -4.56 -29.86
CA GLY A 494 18.17 -5.82 -30.30
C GLY A 494 19.04 -7.06 -30.05
N GLY A 495 20.18 -6.93 -29.32
CA GLY A 495 21.01 -8.06 -28.88
C GLY A 495 22.03 -8.58 -29.89
N GLY A 496 22.10 -7.99 -31.07
CA GLY A 496 23.04 -8.39 -32.12
C GLY A 496 22.65 -9.70 -32.79
N VAL A 497 23.62 -10.28 -33.48
CA VAL A 497 23.51 -11.56 -34.20
C VAL A 497 24.56 -12.55 -33.70
N ALA A 498 24.47 -13.81 -34.06
CA ALA A 498 25.35 -14.88 -33.56
C ALA A 498 26.86 -14.59 -33.68
N LYS A 499 27.30 -13.77 -34.63
CA LYS A 499 28.71 -13.31 -34.76
C LYS A 499 29.13 -12.31 -33.66
N ASP A 500 28.20 -11.64 -33.04
CA ASP A 500 28.44 -10.67 -31.98
C ASP A 500 28.57 -11.36 -30.60
N TRP A 501 28.10 -12.60 -30.48
CA TRP A 501 28.13 -13.43 -29.28
C TRP A 501 29.46 -14.19 -29.16
N ILE A 502 30.53 -13.42 -29.12
CA ILE A 502 31.90 -13.95 -29.10
C ILE A 502 32.12 -14.77 -27.83
N ALA A 503 32.71 -15.98 -28.00
CA ALA A 503 33.01 -16.92 -26.90
C ALA A 503 31.80 -17.39 -26.06
N ALA A 504 30.57 -17.14 -26.49
CA ALA A 504 29.39 -17.70 -25.85
C ALA A 504 29.34 -19.22 -26.03
N GLY A 505 29.13 -19.96 -24.94
CA GLY A 505 28.90 -21.42 -24.99
C GLY A 505 27.60 -21.79 -25.73
N ALA A 506 27.39 -23.08 -25.96
CA ALA A 506 26.20 -23.53 -26.69
C ALA A 506 24.89 -23.11 -25.97
N GLU A 507 24.83 -23.31 -24.67
CA GLU A 507 23.63 -22.95 -23.86
C GLU A 507 23.42 -21.44 -23.79
N ALA A 508 24.49 -20.64 -23.57
CA ALA A 508 24.39 -19.19 -23.60
C ALA A 508 23.90 -18.67 -24.94
N ARG A 509 24.34 -19.28 -26.08
CA ARG A 509 23.85 -18.91 -27.42
C ARG A 509 22.37 -19.23 -27.60
N ARG A 510 21.88 -20.37 -27.05
CA ARG A 510 20.45 -20.72 -27.08
C ARG A 510 19.64 -19.65 -26.33
N GLY A 511 20.06 -19.31 -25.10
CA GLY A 511 19.42 -18.25 -24.29
C GLY A 511 19.40 -16.90 -25.00
N LEU A 512 20.54 -16.47 -25.57
CA LEU A 512 20.62 -15.23 -26.34
C LEU A 512 19.71 -15.23 -27.57
N ALA A 513 19.68 -16.36 -28.33
CA ALA A 513 18.82 -16.48 -29.48
C ALA A 513 17.34 -16.36 -29.14
N ASP A 514 16.95 -16.90 -28.00
CA ASP A 514 15.56 -16.87 -27.55
C ASP A 514 15.14 -15.50 -27.03
N ILE A 515 15.87 -14.93 -26.06
CA ILE A 515 15.51 -13.63 -25.46
C ILE A 515 15.60 -12.46 -26.44
N PHE A 516 16.43 -12.56 -27.51
CA PHE A 516 16.52 -11.57 -28.57
C PHE A 516 15.72 -11.95 -29.84
N GLU A 517 14.88 -12.96 -29.75
CA GLU A 517 13.97 -13.40 -30.84
C GLU A 517 14.70 -13.67 -32.15
N HIS A 518 15.89 -14.29 -32.10
CA HIS A 518 16.65 -14.61 -33.28
C HIS A 518 15.88 -15.57 -34.19
N PRO A 519 15.92 -15.41 -35.53
CA PRO A 519 15.18 -16.26 -36.46
C PRO A 519 15.49 -17.77 -36.35
N ASN A 520 16.71 -18.12 -35.90
CA ASN A 520 17.16 -19.51 -35.74
C ASN A 520 17.01 -20.04 -34.30
N ARG A 521 16.13 -19.44 -33.48
CA ARG A 521 15.87 -19.94 -32.11
C ARG A 521 15.26 -21.36 -32.20
N GLY A 522 15.76 -22.25 -31.34
CA GLY A 522 15.18 -23.58 -31.11
C GLY A 522 13.92 -23.46 -30.21
N GLN A 523 13.09 -24.48 -30.24
CA GLN A 523 12.05 -24.64 -29.22
C GLN A 523 12.70 -25.21 -27.95
N LEU A 524 12.77 -24.41 -26.91
CA LEU A 524 13.24 -24.79 -25.56
C LEU A 524 12.03 -25.02 -24.64
N SER A 525 12.11 -26.01 -23.77
CA SER A 525 11.20 -26.12 -22.66
C SER A 525 11.42 -24.95 -21.67
N THR A 526 10.47 -24.70 -20.78
CA THR A 526 10.58 -23.62 -19.78
C THR A 526 11.84 -23.73 -18.92
N ASP A 527 12.20 -24.94 -18.49
CA ASP A 527 13.39 -25.18 -17.66
C ASP A 527 14.69 -25.04 -18.45
N GLU A 528 14.73 -25.53 -19.69
CA GLU A 528 15.89 -25.35 -20.58
C GLU A 528 16.12 -23.88 -20.91
N LEU A 529 15.05 -23.11 -21.15
CA LEU A 529 15.14 -21.67 -21.42
C LEU A 529 15.65 -20.93 -20.19
N ARG A 530 15.13 -21.21 -19.01
CA ARG A 530 15.57 -20.64 -17.74
C ARG A 530 17.06 -20.84 -17.56
N PHE A 531 17.56 -22.06 -17.71
CA PHE A 531 18.98 -22.40 -17.59
C PHE A 531 19.81 -21.68 -18.67
N ALA A 532 19.37 -21.70 -19.92
CA ALA A 532 20.06 -21.05 -21.04
C ALA A 532 20.19 -19.52 -20.86
N VAL A 533 19.17 -18.87 -20.29
CA VAL A 533 19.21 -17.42 -20.00
C VAL A 533 20.15 -17.11 -18.85
N ALA A 534 20.18 -17.93 -17.80
CA ALA A 534 21.16 -17.78 -16.72
C ALA A 534 22.59 -17.92 -17.23
N GLU A 535 22.86 -18.88 -18.15
CA GLU A 535 24.14 -19.03 -18.82
C GLU A 535 24.50 -17.83 -19.70
N ALA A 536 23.51 -17.25 -20.39
CA ALA A 536 23.72 -16.02 -21.17
C ALA A 536 24.10 -14.83 -20.27
N LEU A 537 23.49 -14.71 -19.09
CA LEU A 537 23.83 -13.68 -18.12
C LEU A 537 25.24 -13.90 -17.54
N ARG A 538 25.61 -15.12 -17.16
CA ARG A 538 26.96 -15.47 -16.72
C ARG A 538 28.01 -15.15 -17.78
N TRP A 539 27.76 -15.53 -19.03
CA TRP A 539 28.62 -15.18 -20.15
C TRP A 539 28.78 -13.65 -20.30
N ALA A 540 27.71 -12.88 -20.18
CA ALA A 540 27.76 -11.43 -20.31
C ALA A 540 28.61 -10.78 -19.19
N ILE A 541 28.54 -11.30 -17.96
CA ILE A 541 29.36 -10.84 -16.82
C ILE A 541 30.85 -11.16 -17.10
N VAL A 542 31.16 -12.36 -17.58
CA VAL A 542 32.52 -12.75 -17.96
C VAL A 542 33.04 -11.83 -19.08
N ARG A 543 32.23 -11.58 -20.09
CA ARG A 543 32.56 -10.69 -21.22
C ARG A 543 32.82 -9.26 -20.76
N ALA A 544 32.05 -8.75 -19.80
CA ALA A 544 32.31 -7.46 -19.17
C ALA A 544 33.63 -7.45 -18.40
N SER A 545 33.94 -8.52 -17.65
CA SER A 545 35.18 -8.64 -16.87
C SER A 545 36.43 -8.63 -17.76
N GLU A 546 36.38 -9.24 -18.96
CA GLU A 546 37.48 -9.17 -19.93
C GLU A 546 37.76 -7.71 -20.34
N ARG A 547 36.75 -6.86 -20.48
CA ARG A 547 36.87 -5.43 -20.80
C ARG A 547 37.28 -4.58 -19.61
N ALA A 548 37.00 -5.04 -18.40
CA ALA A 548 37.28 -4.32 -17.17
C ALA A 548 38.79 -4.23 -16.83
N LYS A 549 39.67 -4.99 -17.52
CA LYS A 549 41.14 -4.95 -17.36
C LYS A 549 41.63 -4.99 -15.91
N GLY A 550 41.02 -5.86 -15.08
CA GLY A 550 41.36 -6.01 -13.67
C GLY A 550 40.46 -5.25 -12.69
N HIS A 551 39.54 -4.45 -13.16
CA HIS A 551 38.47 -3.86 -12.33
C HIS A 551 37.28 -4.81 -12.19
N THR A 552 36.48 -4.59 -11.15
CA THR A 552 35.29 -5.40 -10.85
C THR A 552 34.11 -5.02 -11.74
N VAL A 553 33.30 -5.99 -12.13
CA VAL A 553 32.00 -5.75 -12.80
C VAL A 553 30.92 -5.61 -11.73
N VAL A 554 30.21 -4.50 -11.73
CA VAL A 554 29.11 -4.24 -10.79
C VAL A 554 27.80 -4.22 -11.54
N VAL A 555 26.92 -5.18 -11.20
CA VAL A 555 25.52 -5.24 -11.67
C VAL A 555 24.64 -4.79 -10.53
N ALA A 556 23.85 -3.77 -10.77
CA ALA A 556 22.91 -3.23 -9.78
C ALA A 556 21.48 -3.41 -10.28
N VAL A 557 20.63 -4.05 -9.48
CA VAL A 557 19.18 -4.19 -9.76
C VAL A 557 18.41 -3.47 -8.68
N ASP A 558 17.92 -2.28 -9.02
CA ASP A 558 17.09 -1.50 -8.10
C ASP A 558 15.66 -2.04 -8.11
N ASP A 559 15.04 -2.12 -6.92
CA ASP A 559 13.69 -2.65 -6.73
C ASP A 559 13.43 -4.01 -7.43
N LEU A 560 14.25 -5.01 -7.12
CA LEU A 560 14.22 -6.36 -7.68
C LEU A 560 12.82 -6.99 -7.71
N HIS A 561 11.98 -6.67 -6.73
CA HIS A 561 10.60 -7.16 -6.64
C HIS A 561 9.69 -6.63 -7.76
N ALA A 562 10.04 -5.50 -8.37
CA ALA A 562 9.26 -4.81 -9.38
C ALA A 562 9.69 -5.09 -10.83
N ILE A 563 10.79 -5.84 -11.05
CA ILE A 563 11.15 -6.33 -12.39
C ILE A 563 10.33 -7.57 -12.75
N ASP A 564 10.37 -7.98 -14.02
CA ASP A 564 9.67 -9.16 -14.50
C ASP A 564 10.14 -10.48 -13.82
N GLY A 565 9.20 -11.41 -13.62
CA GLY A 565 9.43 -12.66 -12.89
C GLY A 565 10.52 -13.54 -13.49
N ALA A 566 10.57 -13.63 -14.83
CA ALA A 566 11.56 -14.43 -15.55
C ALA A 566 12.98 -13.89 -15.35
N SER A 567 13.16 -12.56 -15.37
CA SER A 567 14.44 -11.91 -15.05
C SER A 567 14.85 -12.16 -13.59
N ARG A 568 13.93 -12.08 -12.62
CA ARG A 568 14.24 -12.38 -11.21
C ARG A 568 14.80 -13.78 -11.04
N THR A 569 14.19 -14.75 -11.73
CA THR A 569 14.67 -16.14 -11.70
C THR A 569 16.06 -16.27 -12.33
N ALA A 570 16.32 -15.62 -13.48
CA ALA A 570 17.63 -15.64 -14.11
C ALA A 570 18.75 -15.04 -13.24
N PHE A 571 18.47 -13.95 -12.52
CA PHE A 571 19.41 -13.40 -11.53
C PHE A 571 19.64 -14.36 -10.36
N ALA A 572 18.60 -15.03 -9.85
CA ALA A 572 18.73 -16.02 -8.78
C ALA A 572 19.60 -17.22 -9.20
N ASP A 573 19.39 -17.74 -10.43
CA ASP A 573 20.19 -18.83 -10.96
C ASP A 573 21.65 -18.44 -11.19
N ALA A 574 21.92 -17.19 -11.63
CA ALA A 574 23.28 -16.69 -11.74
C ALA A 574 24.00 -16.55 -10.39
N VAL A 575 23.25 -16.27 -9.31
CA VAL A 575 23.77 -16.27 -7.92
C VAL A 575 23.97 -17.70 -7.42
N GLY A 576 23.07 -18.61 -7.76
CA GLY A 576 23.16 -20.02 -7.38
C GLY A 576 24.43 -20.72 -7.92
N GLU A 577 24.83 -20.38 -9.14
CA GLU A 577 26.05 -20.82 -9.79
C GLU A 577 26.87 -19.62 -10.24
N PRO A 578 27.65 -18.99 -9.36
CA PRO A 578 28.31 -17.72 -9.62
C PRO A 578 29.42 -17.82 -10.66
N PRO A 579 29.53 -16.88 -11.61
CA PRO A 579 30.66 -16.82 -12.54
C PRO A 579 31.98 -16.58 -11.79
N LEU A 580 33.05 -17.26 -12.23
CA LEU A 580 34.38 -17.20 -11.58
C LEU A 580 35.18 -15.98 -12.07
N VAL A 581 34.59 -14.78 -11.95
CA VAL A 581 35.23 -13.50 -12.28
C VAL A 581 34.86 -12.45 -11.21
N SER A 582 35.78 -11.49 -11.00
CA SER A 582 35.53 -10.39 -10.06
C SER A 582 34.28 -9.62 -10.44
N SER A 583 33.19 -9.88 -9.71
CA SER A 583 31.90 -9.25 -9.97
C SER A 583 31.04 -9.11 -8.71
N VAL A 584 30.21 -8.09 -8.65
CA VAL A 584 29.27 -7.82 -7.56
C VAL A 584 27.87 -7.64 -8.14
N LEU A 585 26.89 -8.33 -7.55
CA LEU A 585 25.48 -8.14 -7.84
C LEU A 585 24.82 -7.47 -6.63
N VAL A 586 24.46 -6.20 -6.78
CA VAL A 586 23.76 -5.43 -5.73
C VAL A 586 22.29 -5.37 -6.08
N VAL A 587 21.42 -5.77 -5.14
CA VAL A 587 19.96 -5.68 -5.34
C VAL A 587 19.31 -4.92 -4.21
N THR A 588 18.24 -4.20 -4.53
CA THR A 588 17.40 -3.55 -3.53
C THR A 588 15.98 -4.13 -3.56
N TYR A 589 15.34 -4.22 -2.40
CA TYR A 589 13.93 -4.64 -2.29
C TYR A 589 13.35 -4.25 -0.92
N PRO A 590 11.99 -4.15 -0.78
CA PRO A 590 11.36 -3.94 0.52
C PRO A 590 11.38 -5.24 1.36
N PRO A 591 11.22 -5.17 2.69
CA PRO A 591 11.04 -6.35 3.52
C PRO A 591 9.96 -7.24 2.94
N GLY A 592 10.17 -8.55 2.94
CA GLY A 592 9.23 -9.54 2.46
C GLY A 592 9.34 -9.98 1.02
N HIS A 593 10.17 -9.36 0.29
CA HIS A 593 10.50 -9.78 -1.07
C HIS A 593 11.90 -10.40 -1.15
N ASP A 594 12.27 -11.16 -0.11
CA ASP A 594 13.58 -11.83 -0.08
C ASP A 594 13.68 -12.79 -1.28
N PRO A 595 14.70 -12.63 -2.17
CA PRO A 595 14.88 -13.52 -3.31
C PRO A 595 15.30 -14.96 -2.92
N GLY A 596 15.48 -15.25 -1.63
CA GLY A 596 15.88 -16.58 -1.15
C GLY A 596 17.34 -16.95 -1.46
N TRP A 597 18.19 -15.96 -1.75
CA TRP A 597 19.58 -16.21 -2.09
C TRP A 597 20.40 -16.68 -0.88
N PRO A 598 21.34 -17.64 -1.06
CA PRO A 598 22.17 -18.11 0.03
C PRO A 598 22.97 -16.98 0.70
N ALA A 599 22.86 -16.84 2.02
CA ALA A 599 23.57 -15.79 2.77
C ALA A 599 25.10 -15.90 2.64
N SER A 600 25.64 -17.09 2.34
CA SER A 600 27.05 -17.32 2.06
C SER A 600 27.57 -16.65 0.79
N ILE A 601 26.68 -16.43 -0.19
CA ILE A 601 27.01 -15.79 -1.46
C ILE A 601 26.54 -14.34 -1.47
N ALA A 602 25.36 -14.06 -0.92
CA ALA A 602 24.73 -12.76 -0.93
C ALA A 602 24.34 -12.32 0.48
N SER A 603 25.12 -11.43 1.08
CA SER A 603 24.85 -10.86 2.39
C SER A 603 23.75 -9.78 2.32
N ALA A 604 22.99 -9.62 3.41
CA ALA A 604 21.90 -8.64 3.48
C ALA A 604 22.22 -7.49 4.44
N ARG A 605 21.84 -6.27 4.08
CA ARG A 605 21.90 -5.08 4.91
C ARG A 605 20.52 -4.44 5.01
N VAL A 606 20.00 -4.33 6.23
CA VAL A 606 18.70 -3.72 6.49
C VAL A 606 18.91 -2.23 6.74
N LEU A 607 18.26 -1.37 5.95
CA LEU A 607 18.31 0.07 6.12
C LEU A 607 17.28 0.53 7.15
N MET A 608 17.76 1.20 8.17
CA MET A 608 16.94 1.85 9.17
C MET A 608 16.65 3.31 8.78
N GLY A 609 15.60 3.91 9.35
CA GLY A 609 15.34 5.34 9.19
C GLY A 609 16.45 6.23 9.75
N LEU A 610 16.46 7.50 9.38
CA LEU A 610 17.41 8.47 9.92
C LEU A 610 17.24 8.64 11.44
N ALA A 611 18.35 8.75 12.15
CA ALA A 611 18.33 8.96 13.60
C ALA A 611 17.61 10.27 13.97
N PRO A 612 16.80 10.29 15.05
CA PRO A 612 16.01 11.47 15.45
C PRO A 612 16.85 12.75 15.63
N GLY A 613 18.06 12.63 16.15
CA GLY A 613 18.98 13.77 16.31
C GLY A 613 19.45 14.36 14.97
N LEU A 614 19.63 13.54 13.94
CA LEU A 614 19.95 14.00 12.58
C LEU A 614 18.76 14.68 11.93
N VAL A 615 17.58 14.07 12.06
CA VAL A 615 16.32 14.63 11.53
C VAL A 615 16.00 15.97 12.19
N SER A 616 16.18 16.09 13.51
CA SER A 616 15.98 17.36 14.23
C SER A 616 16.92 18.47 13.72
N ARG A 617 18.13 18.11 13.31
CA ARG A 617 19.07 19.07 12.67
C ARG A 617 18.61 19.47 11.28
N LEU A 618 18.19 18.53 10.45
CA LEU A 618 17.69 18.79 9.11
C LEU A 618 16.41 19.63 9.12
N LEU A 619 15.54 19.41 10.12
CA LEU A 619 14.28 20.13 10.32
C LEU A 619 14.40 21.40 11.18
N ALA A 620 15.59 21.77 11.64
CA ALA A 620 15.79 22.94 12.48
C ALA A 620 15.32 24.21 11.76
N GLY A 621 14.16 24.75 12.15
CA GLY A 621 13.53 25.93 11.55
C GLY A 621 12.22 25.67 10.82
N THR A 622 11.79 24.41 10.66
CA THR A 622 10.48 24.06 10.11
C THR A 622 9.46 23.75 11.22
N SER A 623 8.16 23.78 10.91
CA SER A 623 7.11 23.34 11.83
C SER A 623 7.37 21.89 12.21
N ARG A 624 7.64 21.63 13.48
CA ARG A 624 7.92 20.26 13.97
C ARG A 624 6.73 19.35 13.70
N PRO A 625 6.94 18.14 13.18
CA PRO A 625 5.90 17.12 13.22
C PRO A 625 5.55 16.88 14.69
N SER A 626 4.29 17.07 15.04
CA SER A 626 3.81 16.87 16.42
C SER A 626 3.58 15.39 16.67
N SER A 627 4.63 14.59 16.81
CA SER A 627 4.52 13.29 17.46
C SER A 627 5.88 12.60 17.55
N SER A 628 6.11 11.99 18.68
CA SER A 628 7.18 11.03 18.95
C SER A 628 7.30 10.00 17.83
N ILE A 629 8.39 10.08 17.11
CA ILE A 629 8.72 9.15 16.04
C ILE A 629 9.24 7.89 16.70
N GLY A 630 8.58 6.77 16.45
CA GLY A 630 8.90 5.48 17.01
C GLY A 630 10.36 5.06 16.79
N GLY A 631 10.87 4.11 17.58
CA GLY A 631 12.27 3.72 17.68
C GLY A 631 12.98 3.20 16.41
N ARG A 632 12.30 3.15 15.25
CA ARG A 632 12.88 2.73 13.96
C ARG A 632 13.47 3.87 13.11
N GLY A 633 13.42 5.12 13.58
CA GLY A 633 13.87 6.29 12.82
C GLY A 633 12.87 6.78 11.77
N ILE A 634 13.20 7.89 11.08
CA ILE A 634 12.34 8.53 10.08
C ILE A 634 12.81 8.20 8.68
N ALA A 635 11.86 7.90 7.77
CA ALA A 635 12.18 7.70 6.37
C ALA A 635 12.78 8.98 5.73
N PRO A 636 13.96 8.91 5.08
CA PRO A 636 14.57 10.05 4.41
C PRO A 636 13.65 10.76 3.42
N LEU A 637 12.84 9.99 2.67
CA LEU A 637 11.87 10.55 1.73
C LEU A 637 10.81 11.41 2.43
N TYR A 638 10.38 11.01 3.64
CA TYR A 638 9.44 11.82 4.42
C TYR A 638 10.06 13.17 4.82
N VAL A 639 11.35 13.16 5.20
CA VAL A 639 12.08 14.40 5.54
C VAL A 639 12.21 15.31 4.32
N ASP A 640 12.56 14.77 3.15
CA ASP A 640 12.62 15.51 1.89
C ASP A 640 11.28 16.16 1.54
N GLN A 641 10.22 15.36 1.55
CA GLN A 641 8.87 15.84 1.22
C GLN A 641 8.36 16.88 2.23
N LEU A 642 8.69 16.73 3.51
CA LEU A 642 8.32 17.67 4.56
C LEU A 642 9.05 19.01 4.41
N LEU A 643 10.34 18.99 4.07
CA LEU A 643 11.13 20.22 3.81
C LEU A 643 10.61 20.97 2.60
N ARG A 644 10.28 20.25 1.50
CA ARG A 644 9.66 20.85 0.32
C ARG A 644 8.30 21.45 0.63
N PHE A 645 7.45 20.70 1.33
CA PHE A 645 6.16 21.19 1.80
C PHE A 645 6.27 22.47 2.65
N SER A 646 7.25 22.52 3.57
CA SER A 646 7.47 23.69 4.42
C SER A 646 7.87 24.93 3.62
N ARG A 647 8.52 24.77 2.47
CA ARG A 647 8.89 25.85 1.55
C ARG A 647 7.71 26.33 0.69
N GLU A 648 6.87 25.38 0.27
CA GLU A 648 5.72 25.61 -0.60
C GLU A 648 4.57 26.37 0.09
N GLN A 649 4.72 26.94 1.26
CA GLN A 649 3.80 27.82 2.04
C GLN A 649 3.45 27.32 3.45
N GLY A 650 3.96 26.16 3.89
CA GLY A 650 3.78 25.72 5.25
C GLY A 650 2.38 25.22 5.62
N GLY A 651 2.16 25.04 6.89
CA GLY A 651 0.93 24.49 7.44
C GLY A 651 1.21 23.22 8.26
N ARG A 652 0.15 22.58 8.78
CA ARG A 652 0.29 21.33 9.51
C ARG A 652 0.50 20.18 8.51
N ALA A 653 1.71 19.61 8.50
CA ALA A 653 2.02 18.49 7.61
C ALA A 653 1.36 17.18 8.09
N PRO A 654 0.85 16.35 7.17
CA PRO A 654 0.41 15.01 7.47
C PRO A 654 1.55 14.14 8.04
N THR A 655 1.22 13.19 8.89
CA THR A 655 2.19 12.26 9.50
C THR A 655 2.55 11.09 8.58
N ARG A 656 1.67 10.74 7.62
CA ARG A 656 1.91 9.70 6.63
C ARG A 656 2.53 10.29 5.37
N LEU A 657 3.54 9.60 4.84
CA LEU A 657 4.26 10.04 3.65
C LEU A 657 3.36 10.15 2.41
N ALA A 658 2.47 9.19 2.20
CA ALA A 658 1.55 9.21 1.07
C ALA A 658 0.59 10.42 1.13
N ASP A 659 0.06 10.73 2.31
CA ASP A 659 -0.85 11.87 2.50
C ASP A 659 -0.11 13.21 2.28
N LEU A 660 1.15 13.29 2.70
CA LEU A 660 1.99 14.46 2.47
C LEU A 660 2.24 14.67 0.96
N ILE A 661 2.54 13.60 0.23
CA ILE A 661 2.72 13.65 -1.23
C ILE A 661 1.39 14.05 -1.91
N ALA A 662 0.27 13.43 -1.53
CA ALA A 662 -1.05 13.75 -2.07
C ALA A 662 -1.40 15.24 -1.90
N LEU A 663 -1.17 15.78 -0.69
CA LEU A 663 -1.40 17.20 -0.40
C LEU A 663 -0.52 18.11 -1.25
N ARG A 664 0.75 17.74 -1.49
CA ARG A 664 1.63 18.50 -2.37
C ARG A 664 1.18 18.46 -3.83
N VAL A 665 0.74 17.28 -4.32
CA VAL A 665 0.21 17.12 -5.68
C VAL A 665 -1.06 17.97 -5.88
N GLU A 666 -1.93 18.03 -4.89
CA GLU A 666 -3.14 18.86 -4.95
C GLU A 666 -2.85 20.37 -5.02
N ARG A 667 -1.73 20.81 -4.44
CA ARG A 667 -1.31 22.23 -4.46
C ARG A 667 -0.62 22.66 -5.76
N LEU A 668 -0.25 21.72 -6.62
CA LEU A 668 0.36 22.04 -7.91
C LEU A 668 -0.59 22.87 -8.78
N PRO A 669 -0.07 23.81 -9.58
CA PRO A 669 -0.84 24.47 -10.62
C PRO A 669 -1.59 23.46 -11.51
N PRO A 670 -2.76 23.81 -12.05
CA PRO A 670 -3.56 22.87 -12.85
C PRO A 670 -2.80 22.24 -14.02
N ASP A 671 -1.96 23.03 -14.71
CA ASP A 671 -1.15 22.54 -15.83
C ASP A 671 -0.07 21.58 -15.38
N ALA A 672 0.66 21.92 -14.33
CA ALA A 672 1.67 21.03 -13.75
C ALA A 672 1.07 19.70 -13.27
N ARG A 673 -0.13 19.76 -12.67
CA ARG A 673 -0.85 18.56 -12.24
C ARG A 673 -1.25 17.69 -13.44
N ARG A 674 -1.74 18.26 -14.54
CA ARG A 674 -2.09 17.54 -15.77
C ARG A 674 -0.88 16.86 -16.38
N VAL A 675 0.26 17.56 -16.46
CA VAL A 675 1.52 17.03 -16.96
C VAL A 675 2.03 15.88 -16.07
N LEU A 676 1.98 16.05 -14.74
CA LEU A 676 2.37 15.01 -13.80
C LEU A 676 1.49 13.75 -13.92
N GLN A 677 0.18 13.91 -14.10
CA GLN A 677 -0.75 12.80 -14.34
C GLN A 677 -0.44 12.08 -15.64
N ALA A 678 -0.13 12.78 -16.72
CA ALA A 678 0.25 12.19 -18.01
C ALA A 678 1.55 11.38 -17.89
N ILE A 679 2.58 11.93 -17.24
CA ILE A 679 3.85 11.23 -16.98
C ILE A 679 3.62 9.99 -16.10
N ALA A 680 2.81 10.11 -15.04
CA ALA A 680 2.53 8.99 -14.14
C ALA A 680 1.81 7.83 -14.85
N VAL A 681 0.90 8.11 -15.78
CA VAL A 681 0.17 7.10 -16.55
C VAL A 681 1.03 6.47 -17.63
N TYR A 682 1.80 7.29 -18.37
CA TYR A 682 2.67 6.79 -19.45
C TYR A 682 3.79 5.88 -18.91
N GLY A 683 4.37 6.25 -17.76
CA GLY A 683 5.51 5.55 -17.15
C GLY A 683 6.81 6.33 -17.30
N ASP A 684 7.92 5.65 -16.97
CA ASP A 684 9.26 6.23 -17.07
C ASP A 684 9.65 6.45 -18.54
N ASN A 685 10.43 7.49 -18.81
CA ASN A 685 10.90 7.89 -20.15
C ASN A 685 9.87 8.58 -21.06
N ALA A 686 8.87 9.25 -20.51
CA ALA A 686 8.03 10.16 -21.27
C ALA A 686 8.84 11.35 -21.77
N ASP A 687 9.22 11.39 -23.05
CA ASP A 687 9.95 12.53 -23.63
C ASP A 687 9.05 13.75 -23.84
N ASP A 688 9.67 14.92 -24.11
CA ASP A 688 8.93 16.17 -24.29
C ASP A 688 7.83 16.05 -25.33
N LEU A 689 8.07 15.35 -26.45
CA LEU A 689 7.10 15.14 -27.52
C LEU A 689 5.92 14.30 -27.05
N MET A 690 6.20 13.24 -26.29
CA MET A 690 5.17 12.36 -25.73
C MET A 690 4.27 13.12 -24.75
N VAL A 691 4.89 13.90 -23.85
CA VAL A 691 4.14 14.70 -22.88
C VAL A 691 3.20 15.68 -23.59
N HIS A 692 3.67 16.38 -24.63
CA HIS A 692 2.83 17.27 -25.42
C HIS A 692 1.66 16.56 -26.11
N LYS A 693 1.86 15.36 -26.63
CA LYS A 693 0.78 14.56 -27.25
C LYS A 693 -0.25 14.05 -26.23
N LEU A 694 0.19 13.77 -25.00
CA LEU A 694 -0.68 13.22 -23.94
C LEU A 694 -1.56 14.27 -23.27
N VAL A 695 -1.09 15.52 -23.21
CA VAL A 695 -1.81 16.59 -22.52
C VAL A 695 -2.76 17.33 -23.48
N THR A 696 -3.84 17.86 -22.97
CA THR A 696 -4.85 18.61 -23.75
C THR A 696 -4.29 19.92 -24.29
N GLU A 697 -4.78 20.35 -25.45
CA GLU A 697 -4.47 21.65 -26.04
C GLU A 697 -4.69 22.81 -25.06
N GLY A 698 -3.78 23.78 -25.08
CA GLY A 698 -3.84 24.95 -24.18
C GLY A 698 -3.07 24.80 -22.86
N THR A 699 -2.42 23.64 -22.61
CA THR A 699 -1.54 23.45 -21.46
C THR A 699 -0.12 23.94 -21.78
N ASN A 700 0.46 24.81 -20.96
CA ASN A 700 1.85 25.21 -21.08
C ASN A 700 2.77 24.10 -20.50
N VAL A 701 3.16 23.15 -21.36
CA VAL A 701 3.92 21.97 -20.95
C VAL A 701 5.31 22.31 -20.45
N ASP A 702 5.99 23.29 -21.09
CA ASP A 702 7.35 23.66 -20.72
C ASP A 702 7.42 24.29 -19.32
N GLU A 703 6.55 25.25 -19.01
CA GLU A 703 6.43 25.85 -17.68
C GLU A 703 6.00 24.84 -16.63
N ALA A 704 5.06 23.95 -17.00
CA ALA A 704 4.57 22.90 -16.13
C ALA A 704 5.66 21.89 -15.76
N THR A 705 6.49 21.47 -16.73
CA THR A 705 7.61 20.55 -16.47
C THR A 705 8.71 21.21 -15.63
N GLU A 706 9.01 22.50 -15.86
CA GLU A 706 9.94 23.25 -15.00
C GLU A 706 9.44 23.33 -13.56
N THR A 707 8.17 23.69 -13.37
CA THR A 707 7.51 23.69 -12.05
C THR A 707 7.60 22.32 -11.35
N LEU A 708 7.41 21.23 -12.08
CA LEU A 708 7.47 19.87 -11.53
C LEU A 708 8.90 19.45 -11.17
N LEU A 709 9.90 19.85 -11.95
CA LEU A 709 11.31 19.64 -11.64
C LEU A 709 11.72 20.40 -10.36
N GLU A 710 11.34 21.66 -10.23
CA GLU A 710 11.57 22.47 -9.03
C GLU A 710 10.86 21.90 -7.80
N ALA A 711 9.59 21.48 -7.93
CA ALA A 711 8.86 20.83 -6.88
C ALA A 711 9.44 19.43 -6.53
N GLY A 712 10.33 18.88 -7.35
CA GLY A 712 10.91 17.54 -7.17
C GLY A 712 9.89 16.41 -7.28
N MET A 713 8.87 16.59 -8.10
CA MET A 713 7.90 15.55 -8.42
C MET A 713 8.38 14.65 -9.56
N ILE A 714 9.12 15.24 -10.50
CA ILE A 714 9.75 14.54 -11.62
C ILE A 714 11.26 14.83 -11.66
N GLU A 715 11.99 13.98 -12.35
CA GLU A 715 13.41 14.17 -12.66
C GLU A 715 13.67 13.86 -14.14
N LYS A 716 14.74 14.48 -14.70
CA LYS A 716 15.26 14.16 -16.03
C LYS A 716 16.60 13.43 -15.86
N PRO A 717 16.65 12.11 -16.09
CA PRO A 717 17.87 11.33 -15.89
C PRO A 717 19.01 11.78 -16.81
N LYS A 718 20.25 11.75 -16.32
CA LYS A 718 21.43 12.09 -17.12
C LYS A 718 21.57 11.10 -18.29
N GLY A 719 21.58 11.62 -19.52
CA GLY A 719 21.73 10.81 -20.75
C GLY A 719 20.46 10.19 -21.30
N GLU A 720 19.32 10.37 -20.67
CA GLU A 720 17.98 9.99 -21.15
C GLU A 720 17.21 11.21 -21.64
N LYS A 721 16.27 11.00 -22.56
CA LYS A 721 15.52 12.11 -23.17
C LYS A 721 14.17 12.37 -22.47
N GLY A 722 13.76 11.48 -21.58
CA GLY A 722 12.44 11.50 -20.98
C GLY A 722 12.41 11.96 -19.52
N TYR A 723 11.22 12.26 -19.03
CA TYR A 723 10.93 12.53 -17.63
C TYR A 723 10.45 11.26 -16.94
N ARG A 724 10.68 11.18 -15.63
CA ARG A 724 10.09 10.16 -14.76
C ARG A 724 9.76 10.72 -13.39
N SER A 725 8.91 10.05 -12.64
CA SER A 725 8.68 10.39 -11.23
C SER A 725 9.96 10.21 -10.41
N THR A 726 10.25 11.16 -9.52
CA THR A 726 11.46 11.08 -8.66
C THR A 726 11.46 9.87 -7.74
N HIS A 727 10.28 9.33 -7.43
CA HIS A 727 10.12 8.13 -6.62
C HIS A 727 8.84 7.36 -7.02
N PRO A 728 8.85 6.00 -7.04
CA PRO A 728 7.68 5.20 -7.38
C PRO A 728 6.43 5.55 -6.55
N LEU A 729 6.57 5.79 -5.24
CA LEU A 729 5.46 6.19 -4.38
C LEU A 729 4.78 7.50 -4.85
N ILE A 730 5.53 8.46 -5.41
CA ILE A 730 4.93 9.69 -5.96
C ILE A 730 4.03 9.33 -7.13
N ARG A 731 4.48 8.47 -8.03
CA ARG A 731 3.69 7.94 -9.14
C ARG A 731 2.43 7.25 -8.65
N ASP A 732 2.56 6.35 -7.67
CA ASP A 732 1.42 5.59 -7.13
C ASP A 732 0.37 6.52 -6.51
N VAL A 733 0.81 7.49 -5.72
CA VAL A 733 -0.09 8.51 -5.13
C VAL A 733 -0.77 9.34 -6.23
N VAL A 734 -0.03 9.77 -7.25
CA VAL A 734 -0.61 10.51 -8.39
C VAL A 734 -1.65 9.65 -9.09
N LEU A 735 -1.34 8.39 -9.44
CA LEU A 735 -2.28 7.47 -10.09
C LEU A 735 -3.55 7.24 -9.25
N ALA A 736 -3.41 7.16 -7.93
CA ALA A 736 -4.54 7.02 -7.02
C ALA A 736 -5.42 8.27 -6.95
N THR A 737 -4.88 9.46 -7.26
CA THR A 737 -5.61 10.73 -7.21
C THR A 737 -6.27 11.12 -8.54
N ILE A 738 -5.94 10.44 -9.65
CA ILE A 738 -6.54 10.74 -10.96
C ILE A 738 -7.99 10.26 -11.01
N PRO A 739 -8.96 11.12 -11.36
CA PRO A 739 -10.34 10.70 -11.59
C PRO A 739 -10.42 9.59 -12.65
N ALA A 740 -11.29 8.59 -12.44
CA ALA A 740 -11.37 7.40 -13.30
C ALA A 740 -11.56 7.73 -14.79
N ALA A 741 -12.41 8.72 -15.12
CA ALA A 741 -12.63 9.15 -16.50
C ALA A 741 -11.37 9.75 -17.14
N VAL A 742 -10.64 10.61 -16.40
CA VAL A 742 -9.39 11.22 -16.87
C VAL A 742 -8.32 10.15 -17.06
N ARG A 743 -8.21 9.22 -16.11
CA ARG A 743 -7.25 8.11 -16.18
C ARG A 743 -7.52 7.22 -17.39
N ARG A 744 -8.78 6.85 -17.66
CA ARG A 744 -9.16 6.10 -18.89
C ARG A 744 -8.77 6.86 -20.16
N GLY A 745 -9.08 8.15 -20.25
CA GLY A 745 -8.73 8.98 -21.40
C GLY A 745 -7.20 9.09 -21.61
N LEU A 746 -6.42 9.16 -20.53
CA LEU A 746 -4.97 9.16 -20.62
C LEU A 746 -4.45 7.80 -21.11
N HIS A 747 -4.98 6.67 -20.60
CA HIS A 747 -4.59 5.35 -21.07
C HIS A 747 -4.94 5.14 -22.56
N ALA A 748 -6.11 5.59 -23.02
CA ALA A 748 -6.49 5.52 -24.43
C ALA A 748 -5.50 6.26 -25.32
N ARG A 749 -5.12 7.48 -24.95
CA ARG A 749 -4.11 8.27 -25.68
C ARG A 749 -2.73 7.63 -25.61
N CYS A 750 -2.34 7.02 -24.46
CA CYS A 750 -1.08 6.28 -24.36
C CYS A 750 -1.03 5.09 -25.31
N ALA A 751 -2.13 4.36 -25.47
CA ALA A 751 -2.22 3.23 -26.38
C ALA A 751 -2.10 3.65 -27.85
N GLU A 752 -2.80 4.72 -28.25
CA GLU A 752 -2.78 5.30 -29.59
C GLU A 752 -1.37 5.80 -29.94
N ILE A 753 -0.78 6.65 -29.11
CA ILE A 753 0.58 7.16 -29.28
C ILE A 753 1.60 6.03 -29.26
N GLY A 754 1.39 5.02 -28.41
CA GLY A 754 2.26 3.86 -28.27
C GLY A 754 2.34 3.04 -29.54
N GLU A 755 1.26 2.93 -30.32
CA GLU A 755 1.25 2.26 -31.63
C GLU A 755 2.17 2.95 -32.62
N GLU A 756 2.09 4.29 -32.70
CA GLU A 756 2.93 5.10 -33.59
C GLU A 756 4.41 5.03 -33.24
N ASN A 757 4.75 4.89 -31.95
CA ASN A 757 6.12 5.02 -31.45
C ASN A 757 6.78 3.68 -31.05
N GLY A 758 6.17 2.55 -31.45
CA GLY A 758 6.75 1.22 -31.23
C GLY A 758 6.77 0.79 -29.75
N MET A 759 5.78 1.23 -28.96
CA MET A 759 5.58 0.74 -27.59
C MET A 759 5.40 -0.79 -27.61
N PRO A 760 5.93 -1.54 -26.64
CA PRO A 760 5.73 -2.98 -26.56
C PRO A 760 4.27 -3.38 -26.57
N LEU A 761 4.00 -4.53 -27.18
CA LEU A 761 2.66 -5.08 -27.27
C LEU A 761 2.02 -5.24 -25.88
N GLU A 762 2.82 -5.66 -24.90
CA GLU A 762 2.42 -5.88 -23.52
C GLU A 762 1.98 -4.58 -22.84
N ALA A 763 2.75 -3.50 -23.03
CA ALA A 763 2.42 -2.18 -22.48
C ALA A 763 1.17 -1.60 -23.17
N ARG A 764 1.06 -1.74 -24.49
CA ARG A 764 -0.14 -1.33 -25.23
C ARG A 764 -1.39 -2.09 -24.76
N ALA A 765 -1.28 -3.40 -24.58
CA ALA A 765 -2.39 -4.23 -24.08
C ALA A 765 -2.86 -3.77 -22.70
N LEU A 766 -1.92 -3.39 -21.81
CA LEU A 766 -2.23 -2.86 -20.49
C LEU A 766 -2.91 -1.49 -20.57
N HIS A 767 -2.48 -0.62 -21.47
CA HIS A 767 -3.12 0.67 -21.68
C HIS A 767 -4.54 0.54 -22.25
N GLU A 768 -4.75 -0.30 -23.26
CA GLU A 768 -6.09 -0.58 -23.81
C GLU A 768 -7.03 -1.21 -22.77
N TYR A 769 -6.52 -2.16 -21.98
CA TYR A 769 -7.26 -2.74 -20.87
C TYR A 769 -7.66 -1.67 -19.82
N SER A 770 -6.74 -0.78 -19.47
CA SER A 770 -6.98 0.30 -18.50
C SER A 770 -7.87 1.42 -19.06
N ALA A 771 -7.83 1.62 -20.37
CA ALA A 771 -8.74 2.52 -21.09
C ALA A 771 -10.17 1.98 -21.20
N GLN A 772 -10.35 0.68 -20.92
CA GLN A 772 -11.61 -0.05 -21.14
C GLN A 772 -12.02 -0.11 -22.62
N ASN A 773 -11.04 -0.09 -23.54
CA ASN A 773 -11.28 -0.35 -24.95
C ASN A 773 -11.33 -1.87 -25.17
N THR A 774 -12.50 -2.45 -24.91
CA THR A 774 -12.69 -3.90 -24.77
C THR A 774 -12.21 -4.68 -25.96
N PHE A 775 -12.63 -4.32 -27.17
CA PHE A 775 -12.31 -5.07 -28.38
C PHE A 775 -10.80 -5.12 -28.64
N GLN A 776 -10.15 -3.95 -28.60
CA GLN A 776 -8.70 -3.85 -28.85
C GLN A 776 -7.89 -4.51 -27.74
N ALA A 777 -8.31 -4.33 -26.48
CA ALA A 777 -7.67 -4.96 -25.33
C ALA A 777 -7.70 -6.49 -25.42
N LEU A 778 -8.83 -7.10 -25.79
CA LEU A 778 -8.94 -8.55 -25.93
C LEU A 778 -8.01 -9.09 -27.02
N ILE A 779 -7.94 -8.42 -28.18
CA ILE A 779 -7.03 -8.81 -29.27
C ILE A 779 -5.57 -8.77 -28.79
N LEU A 780 -5.16 -7.66 -28.16
CA LEU A 780 -3.78 -7.49 -27.73
C LEU A 780 -3.41 -8.42 -26.57
N LEU A 781 -4.31 -8.64 -25.60
CA LEU A 781 -4.08 -9.57 -24.49
C LEU A 781 -3.93 -11.02 -24.97
N GLU A 782 -4.68 -11.43 -25.98
CA GLU A 782 -4.55 -12.75 -26.61
C GLU A 782 -3.20 -12.89 -27.33
N GLN A 783 -2.77 -11.87 -28.08
CA GLN A 783 -1.47 -11.86 -28.74
C GLN A 783 -0.32 -11.87 -27.72
N VAL A 784 -0.41 -11.10 -26.64
CA VAL A 784 0.56 -11.11 -25.54
C VAL A 784 0.65 -12.50 -24.92
N ALA A 785 -0.49 -13.11 -24.60
CA ALA A 785 -0.52 -14.45 -24.02
C ALA A 785 0.11 -15.50 -24.94
N SER A 786 -0.25 -15.50 -26.22
CA SER A 786 0.32 -16.40 -27.22
C SER A 786 1.82 -16.21 -27.36
N ARG A 787 2.29 -14.96 -27.37
CA ARG A 787 3.72 -14.62 -27.42
C ARG A 787 4.48 -15.04 -26.16
N ALA A 788 3.88 -14.83 -24.97
CA ALA A 788 4.44 -15.25 -23.70
C ALA A 788 4.56 -16.79 -23.61
N THR A 789 3.52 -17.52 -24.00
CA THR A 789 3.56 -19.00 -24.07
C THR A 789 4.65 -19.47 -25.03
N GLY A 790 4.79 -18.86 -26.20
CA GLY A 790 5.86 -19.19 -27.17
C GLY A 790 7.27 -18.91 -26.67
N ARG A 791 7.42 -18.07 -25.62
CA ARG A 791 8.69 -17.77 -24.93
C ARG A 791 8.89 -18.59 -23.65
N GLY A 792 7.99 -19.50 -23.31
CA GLY A 792 8.03 -20.23 -22.03
C GLY A 792 7.67 -19.38 -20.80
N ASP A 793 7.24 -18.12 -20.96
CA ASP A 793 6.75 -17.26 -19.86
C ASP A 793 5.29 -17.61 -19.56
N LEU A 794 5.07 -18.72 -18.88
CA LEU A 794 3.73 -19.16 -18.49
C LEU A 794 3.06 -18.19 -17.51
N GLY A 795 3.84 -17.53 -16.65
CA GLY A 795 3.33 -16.53 -15.70
C GLY A 795 2.72 -15.32 -16.39
N GLY A 796 3.43 -14.73 -17.35
CA GLY A 796 2.95 -13.62 -18.17
C GLY A 796 1.75 -14.00 -19.03
N SER A 797 1.74 -15.22 -19.59
CA SER A 797 0.60 -15.75 -20.36
C SER A 797 -0.65 -15.88 -19.49
N ILE A 798 -0.55 -16.50 -18.30
CA ILE A 798 -1.65 -16.67 -17.34
C ILE A 798 -2.20 -15.29 -16.93
N ALA A 799 -1.34 -14.33 -16.61
CA ALA A 799 -1.76 -12.99 -16.22
C ALA A 799 -2.56 -12.29 -17.34
N SER A 800 -2.08 -12.36 -18.58
CA SER A 800 -2.74 -11.75 -19.73
C SER A 800 -4.09 -12.43 -20.03
N LEU A 801 -4.15 -13.78 -19.97
CA LEU A 801 -5.38 -14.53 -20.19
C LEU A 801 -6.42 -14.30 -19.08
N ARG A 802 -6.01 -14.16 -17.82
CA ARG A 802 -6.91 -13.81 -16.71
C ARG A 802 -7.53 -12.43 -16.93
N ARG A 803 -6.74 -11.42 -17.34
CA ARG A 803 -7.27 -10.09 -17.69
C ARG A 803 -8.25 -10.14 -18.86
N GLY A 804 -7.92 -10.88 -19.90
CA GLY A 804 -8.80 -11.04 -21.04
C GLY A 804 -10.11 -11.73 -20.66
N LEU A 805 -10.06 -12.77 -19.83
CA LEU A 805 -11.24 -13.48 -19.33
C LEU A 805 -12.12 -12.56 -18.47
N ASP A 806 -11.52 -11.79 -17.56
CA ASP A 806 -12.23 -10.83 -16.72
C ASP A 806 -12.92 -9.75 -17.57
N LEU A 807 -12.22 -9.21 -18.56
CA LEU A 807 -12.79 -8.23 -19.48
C LEU A 807 -13.96 -8.82 -20.29
N ALA A 808 -13.79 -10.02 -20.87
CA ALA A 808 -14.84 -10.70 -21.61
C ALA A 808 -16.08 -11.00 -20.75
N ARG A 809 -15.91 -11.40 -19.49
CA ARG A 809 -17.00 -11.60 -18.53
C ARG A 809 -17.78 -10.31 -18.25
N ARG A 810 -17.11 -9.18 -18.11
CA ARG A 810 -17.78 -7.88 -17.92
C ARG A 810 -18.65 -7.52 -19.13
N GLU A 811 -18.24 -7.88 -20.33
CA GLU A 811 -18.99 -7.59 -21.55
C GLU A 811 -20.27 -8.42 -21.72
N LEU A 812 -20.41 -9.55 -21.03
CA LEU A 812 -21.70 -10.27 -20.94
C LEU A 812 -22.84 -9.39 -20.43
N PHE A 813 -22.51 -8.34 -19.66
CA PHE A 813 -23.48 -7.42 -19.05
C PHE A 813 -23.50 -6.03 -19.71
N ARG A 814 -22.45 -5.65 -20.47
CA ARG A 814 -22.34 -4.33 -21.11
C ARG A 814 -22.86 -4.30 -22.55
N GLY A 815 -22.63 -5.37 -23.30
CA GLY A 815 -23.13 -5.52 -24.65
C GLY A 815 -22.38 -4.71 -25.71
N GLU A 816 -21.13 -4.33 -25.48
CA GLU A 816 -20.27 -3.63 -26.44
C GLU A 816 -19.66 -4.57 -27.50
N LEU A 817 -19.60 -5.88 -27.21
CA LEU A 817 -19.13 -6.92 -28.12
C LEU A 817 -20.32 -7.64 -28.78
N ASP A 818 -20.15 -8.01 -30.05
CA ASP A 818 -21.16 -8.76 -30.82
C ASP A 818 -21.38 -10.17 -30.26
N ASP A 819 -20.28 -10.82 -29.76
CA ASP A 819 -20.32 -12.17 -29.18
C ASP A 819 -19.42 -12.27 -27.94
N PRO A 820 -19.83 -11.69 -26.79
CA PRO A 820 -19.04 -11.71 -25.59
C PRO A 820 -18.89 -13.12 -25.00
N MET A 821 -19.88 -14.01 -25.21
CA MET A 821 -19.81 -15.39 -24.74
C MET A 821 -18.66 -16.15 -25.41
N ARG A 822 -18.48 -15.99 -26.71
CA ARG A 822 -17.38 -16.60 -27.45
C ARG A 822 -16.02 -16.11 -26.96
N ALA A 823 -15.90 -14.81 -26.64
CA ALA A 823 -14.68 -14.27 -26.05
C ALA A 823 -14.37 -14.95 -24.69
N VAL A 824 -15.37 -15.11 -23.81
CA VAL A 824 -15.22 -15.83 -22.53
C VAL A 824 -14.71 -17.26 -22.76
N LEU A 825 -15.32 -18.00 -23.68
CA LEU A 825 -14.94 -19.39 -23.98
C LEU A 825 -13.51 -19.50 -24.50
N ILE A 826 -13.09 -18.57 -25.38
CA ILE A 826 -11.71 -18.54 -25.93
C ILE A 826 -10.70 -18.30 -24.81
N PHE A 827 -10.91 -17.27 -23.99
CA PHE A 827 -9.96 -16.92 -22.93
C PHE A 827 -9.93 -17.97 -21.81
N ALA A 828 -11.09 -18.49 -21.38
CA ALA A 828 -11.17 -19.54 -20.37
C ALA A 828 -10.49 -20.83 -20.81
N ARG A 829 -10.70 -21.26 -22.07
CA ARG A 829 -10.02 -22.42 -22.61
C ARG A 829 -8.50 -22.24 -22.67
N LYS A 830 -8.01 -21.14 -23.29
CA LYS A 830 -6.57 -20.86 -23.36
C LYS A 830 -5.93 -20.75 -21.98
N LEU A 831 -6.63 -20.14 -21.03
CA LEU A 831 -6.18 -20.06 -19.63
C LEU A 831 -6.08 -21.45 -19.01
N GLY A 832 -7.10 -22.31 -19.20
CA GLY A 832 -7.08 -23.69 -18.70
C GLY A 832 -5.94 -24.51 -19.29
N GLU A 833 -5.69 -24.40 -20.59
CA GLU A 833 -4.57 -25.06 -21.29
C GLU A 833 -3.21 -24.57 -20.73
N THR A 834 -3.05 -23.25 -20.53
CA THR A 834 -1.81 -22.67 -20.00
C THR A 834 -1.58 -23.06 -18.54
N LEU A 835 -2.65 -23.05 -17.72
CA LEU A 835 -2.59 -23.51 -16.32
C LEU A 835 -2.21 -24.99 -16.22
N THR A 836 -2.72 -25.82 -17.15
CA THR A 836 -2.37 -27.24 -17.25
C THR A 836 -0.87 -27.42 -17.53
N THR A 837 -0.34 -26.66 -18.49
CA THR A 837 1.09 -26.66 -18.81
C THR A 837 1.94 -26.16 -17.63
N ALA A 838 1.41 -25.24 -16.83
CA ALA A 838 2.07 -24.72 -15.61
C ALA A 838 1.93 -25.65 -14.38
N GLY A 839 1.29 -26.81 -14.50
CA GLY A 839 1.06 -27.75 -13.40
C GLY A 839 -0.02 -27.34 -12.40
N GLN A 840 -0.78 -26.27 -12.68
CA GLN A 840 -1.86 -25.75 -11.83
C GLN A 840 -3.20 -26.42 -12.17
N PHE A 841 -3.27 -27.72 -11.99
CA PHE A 841 -4.39 -28.56 -12.49
C PHE A 841 -5.75 -28.25 -11.85
N THR A 842 -5.79 -27.86 -10.57
CA THR A 842 -7.05 -27.53 -9.88
C THR A 842 -7.67 -26.26 -10.43
N ASP A 843 -6.85 -25.23 -10.66
CA ASP A 843 -7.29 -23.96 -11.24
C ASP A 843 -7.71 -24.15 -12.71
N ALA A 844 -6.95 -24.95 -13.47
CA ALA A 844 -7.27 -25.29 -14.85
C ALA A 844 -8.66 -25.94 -14.96
N GLU A 845 -8.90 -26.95 -14.13
CA GLU A 845 -10.18 -27.67 -14.10
C GLU A 845 -11.33 -26.75 -13.71
N GLY A 846 -11.14 -25.88 -12.70
CA GLY A 846 -12.16 -24.91 -12.29
C GLY A 846 -12.59 -23.98 -13.42
N VAL A 847 -11.61 -23.35 -14.10
CA VAL A 847 -11.88 -22.43 -15.22
C VAL A 847 -12.52 -23.15 -16.41
N LEU A 848 -12.09 -24.36 -16.74
CA LEU A 848 -12.63 -25.12 -17.86
C LEU A 848 -14.04 -25.65 -17.59
N ARG A 849 -14.36 -26.06 -16.37
CA ARG A 849 -15.74 -26.47 -15.98
C ARG A 849 -16.69 -25.28 -16.04
N GLU A 850 -16.30 -24.13 -15.51
CA GLU A 850 -17.12 -22.92 -15.64
C GLU A 850 -17.37 -22.56 -17.12
N ALA A 851 -16.35 -22.64 -17.97
CA ALA A 851 -16.50 -22.44 -19.40
C ALA A 851 -17.44 -23.47 -20.04
N LEU A 852 -17.39 -24.73 -19.61
CA LEU A 852 -18.26 -25.79 -20.10
C LEU A 852 -19.73 -25.54 -19.74
N ASP A 853 -19.98 -25.06 -18.51
CA ASP A 853 -21.34 -24.73 -18.03
C ASP A 853 -21.95 -23.55 -18.78
N MET A 854 -21.09 -22.58 -19.21
CA MET A 854 -21.51 -21.43 -20.02
C MET A 854 -21.63 -21.77 -21.52
N ALA A 855 -20.94 -22.80 -21.99
CA ALA A 855 -21.00 -23.22 -23.39
C ALA A 855 -22.36 -23.81 -23.73
N GLY A 856 -22.95 -23.41 -24.83
CA GLY A 856 -24.20 -24.04 -25.34
C GLY A 856 -24.04 -25.56 -25.54
N PRO A 857 -25.15 -26.27 -25.70
CA PRO A 857 -25.12 -27.74 -25.79
C PRO A 857 -24.42 -28.27 -27.05
N SER A 858 -24.14 -27.43 -28.05
CA SER A 858 -23.53 -27.81 -29.32
C SER A 858 -22.50 -26.79 -29.78
N GLY A 859 -21.61 -27.17 -30.66
CA GLY A 859 -20.65 -26.27 -31.30
C GLY A 859 -19.19 -26.61 -31.06
N SER A 860 -18.33 -26.09 -31.95
CA SER A 860 -16.87 -26.33 -31.92
C SER A 860 -16.19 -25.77 -30.66
N ASP A 861 -16.70 -24.71 -30.06
CA ASP A 861 -16.10 -24.10 -28.84
C ASP A 861 -16.31 -24.99 -27.61
N ARG A 862 -17.51 -25.62 -27.48
CA ARG A 862 -17.77 -26.63 -26.44
C ARG A 862 -16.84 -27.84 -26.62
N ALA A 863 -16.67 -28.30 -27.86
CA ALA A 863 -15.77 -29.41 -28.16
C ALA A 863 -14.32 -29.12 -27.77
N ARG A 864 -13.83 -27.88 -27.96
CA ARG A 864 -12.49 -27.45 -27.55
C ARG A 864 -12.33 -27.44 -26.04
N VAL A 865 -13.33 -26.93 -25.28
CA VAL A 865 -13.30 -26.92 -23.82
C VAL A 865 -13.30 -28.35 -23.26
N LEU A 866 -14.12 -29.25 -23.82
CA LEU A 866 -14.14 -30.67 -23.45
C LEU A 866 -12.81 -31.37 -23.73
N GLY A 867 -12.15 -31.06 -24.87
CA GLY A 867 -10.82 -31.57 -25.17
C GLY A 867 -9.77 -31.15 -24.14
N ALA A 868 -9.79 -29.89 -23.73
CA ALA A 868 -8.91 -29.38 -22.68
C ALA A 868 -9.20 -30.03 -21.32
N LEU A 869 -10.47 -30.26 -20.95
CA LEU A 869 -10.86 -30.99 -19.73
C LEU A 869 -10.43 -32.45 -19.78
N ALA A 870 -10.52 -33.10 -20.92
CA ALA A 870 -10.01 -34.47 -21.12
C ALA A 870 -8.50 -34.57 -20.85
N GLN A 871 -7.74 -33.59 -21.32
CA GLN A 871 -6.29 -33.51 -21.10
C GLN A 871 -5.97 -33.34 -19.59
N VAL A 872 -6.61 -32.42 -18.91
CA VAL A 872 -6.41 -32.21 -17.45
C VAL A 872 -6.78 -33.46 -16.66
N SER A 873 -7.91 -34.12 -17.01
CA SER A 873 -8.37 -35.31 -16.32
C SER A 873 -7.41 -36.50 -16.53
N ALA A 874 -6.85 -36.65 -17.74
CA ALA A 874 -5.85 -37.69 -18.02
C ALA A 874 -4.55 -37.47 -17.24
N ILE A 875 -4.03 -36.25 -17.16
CA ILE A 875 -2.82 -35.94 -16.38
C ILE A 875 -3.04 -36.22 -14.88
N ARG A 876 -4.27 -36.15 -14.39
CA ARG A 876 -4.65 -36.43 -12.99
C ARG A 876 -5.07 -37.89 -12.76
N ASP A 877 -4.73 -38.80 -13.67
CA ASP A 877 -5.06 -40.24 -13.63
C ASP A 877 -6.56 -40.56 -13.53
N ARG A 878 -7.43 -39.62 -13.98
CA ARG A 878 -8.90 -39.82 -14.04
C ARG A 878 -9.32 -40.25 -15.45
N ASN A 879 -8.84 -41.40 -15.86
CA ASN A 879 -8.99 -41.89 -17.26
C ASN A 879 -10.44 -42.07 -17.70
N ASP A 880 -11.34 -42.53 -16.86
CA ASP A 880 -12.77 -42.69 -17.17
C ASP A 880 -13.45 -41.34 -17.49
N GLU A 881 -13.10 -40.31 -16.76
CA GLU A 881 -13.60 -38.97 -16.96
C GLU A 881 -13.00 -38.34 -18.24
N ALA A 882 -11.70 -38.51 -18.42
CA ALA A 882 -11.00 -38.10 -19.63
C ALA A 882 -11.63 -38.69 -20.91
N HIS A 883 -11.90 -40.01 -20.90
CA HIS A 883 -12.55 -40.67 -22.01
C HIS A 883 -13.96 -40.16 -22.29
N ARG A 884 -14.75 -39.89 -21.26
CA ARG A 884 -16.11 -39.31 -21.47
C ARG A 884 -16.04 -37.95 -22.12
N TYR A 885 -15.21 -37.04 -21.61
CA TYR A 885 -15.05 -35.71 -22.21
C TYR A 885 -14.54 -35.78 -23.65
N LEU A 886 -13.60 -36.68 -23.92
CA LEU A 886 -13.01 -36.84 -25.25
C LEU A 886 -14.02 -37.39 -26.28
N LEU A 887 -14.87 -38.35 -25.88
CA LEU A 887 -15.91 -38.91 -26.78
C LEU A 887 -16.93 -37.81 -27.11
N GLU A 888 -17.42 -37.05 -26.12
CA GLU A 888 -18.34 -35.92 -26.34
C GLU A 888 -17.71 -34.86 -27.26
N ALA A 889 -16.42 -34.55 -27.02
CA ALA A 889 -15.69 -33.59 -27.83
C ALA A 889 -15.56 -34.03 -29.31
N LEU A 890 -15.27 -35.31 -29.58
CA LEU A 890 -15.17 -35.88 -30.94
C LEU A 890 -16.52 -35.84 -31.65
N GLU A 891 -17.61 -36.21 -30.98
CA GLU A 891 -18.97 -36.16 -31.56
C GLU A 891 -19.35 -34.73 -31.95
N LEU A 892 -19.10 -33.74 -31.09
CA LEU A 892 -19.39 -32.33 -31.37
C LEU A 892 -18.49 -31.74 -32.45
N ALA A 893 -17.21 -32.10 -32.48
CA ALA A 893 -16.28 -31.67 -33.53
C ALA A 893 -16.70 -32.22 -34.90
N PHE A 894 -17.13 -33.49 -34.97
CA PHE A 894 -17.65 -34.12 -36.20
C PHE A 894 -18.94 -33.45 -36.66
N ALA A 895 -19.91 -33.24 -35.73
CA ALA A 895 -21.19 -32.63 -36.02
C ALA A 895 -21.07 -31.16 -36.49
N SER A 896 -20.04 -30.44 -36.02
CA SER A 896 -19.77 -29.03 -36.39
C SER A 896 -18.90 -28.89 -37.64
N GLY A 897 -18.44 -30.00 -38.27
CA GLY A 897 -17.55 -29.96 -39.45
C GLY A 897 -16.14 -29.41 -39.17
N ALA A 898 -15.69 -29.39 -37.90
CA ALA A 898 -14.41 -28.81 -37.47
C ALA A 898 -13.25 -29.82 -37.68
N HIS A 899 -12.86 -30.05 -38.94
CA HIS A 899 -11.90 -31.09 -39.32
C HIS A 899 -10.52 -30.96 -38.65
N GLU A 900 -9.98 -29.74 -38.44
CA GLU A 900 -8.71 -29.54 -37.76
C GLU A 900 -8.82 -29.93 -36.27
N LEU A 901 -9.93 -29.55 -35.63
CA LEU A 901 -10.19 -29.92 -34.24
C LEU A 901 -10.36 -31.43 -34.06
N LEU A 902 -11.06 -32.08 -35.00
CA LEU A 902 -11.26 -33.53 -35.00
C LEU A 902 -9.92 -34.25 -35.03
N HIS A 903 -9.01 -33.83 -35.90
CA HIS A 903 -7.66 -34.43 -36.00
C HIS A 903 -6.86 -34.24 -34.70
N SER A 904 -6.89 -33.04 -34.12
CA SER A 904 -6.23 -32.75 -32.84
C SER A 904 -6.79 -33.61 -31.69
N LEU A 905 -8.11 -33.79 -31.62
CA LEU A 905 -8.76 -34.65 -30.62
C LEU A 905 -8.47 -36.15 -30.82
N GLU A 906 -8.32 -36.59 -32.05
CA GLU A 906 -7.89 -37.98 -32.38
C GLU A 906 -6.45 -38.24 -31.94
N ASP A 907 -5.55 -37.26 -32.06
CA ASP A 907 -4.18 -37.37 -31.59
C ASP A 907 -4.13 -37.36 -30.04
N LEU A 908 -4.95 -36.52 -29.41
CA LEU A 908 -5.12 -36.55 -27.95
C LEU A 908 -5.64 -37.92 -27.47
N LYS A 909 -6.59 -38.53 -28.19
CA LYS A 909 -7.10 -39.88 -27.89
C LYS A 909 -5.99 -40.93 -27.90
N LYS A 910 -5.09 -40.86 -28.90
CA LYS A 910 -3.93 -41.78 -28.98
C LYS A 910 -2.98 -41.58 -27.79
N SER A 911 -2.78 -40.35 -27.32
CA SER A 911 -1.89 -40.03 -26.19
C SER A 911 -2.46 -40.49 -24.85
N ILE A 912 -3.79 -40.46 -24.67
CA ILE A 912 -4.48 -40.89 -23.44
C ILE A 912 -4.63 -42.42 -23.41
N ALA A 913 -4.65 -43.10 -24.57
CA ALA A 913 -4.80 -44.55 -24.63
C ALA A 913 -3.49 -45.34 -24.35
N VAL A 914 -2.37 -44.65 -24.18
CA VAL A 914 -1.05 -45.21 -23.77
C VAL A 914 -0.85 -45.03 -22.27
#